data_464ff71a29df8ffa566b82bcc535c6a6
#
_entry.id   464ff71a29df8ffa566b82bcc535c6a6
#
_cell.length_a   1.000
_cell.length_b   1.000
_cell.length_c   1.000
_cell.angle_alpha   90.00
_cell.angle_beta   90.00
_cell.angle_gamma   90.00
#
_symmetry.space_group_name_H-M   'P 1'
#
loop_
_entity.id
_entity.type
_entity.pdbx_description
1 polymer ?
#
loop_
_entity_poly.entity_id
_entity_poly.type
_entity_poly.pdbx_seq_one_letter_code
_entity_poly.pdbx_strand_id
1 'polypeptide(L)'
;KFDKLTSHDITFVGIIQTARASGLEKFPIPYVLTNCHNSLCAVGGTINEDDHMFGLTCAKKYGGVYVPPHQAVIHQFAREMLSGGGKMILGSDSHTRYGALGTMAMGEGGPELVKQLLNQTYDINMPGVVGVYMTGTPMKGVGPQDVALAIIGAVFKNGYVKNKVMEFVGPGVASLSADFRIGIDVMTTETTCLSSIWKTDDTIKEFYETHYRSEEYKELNPGEVAYYDGMILVELDKIKPMIAMPFHPSNTYTIEEVNANLKDILADCEKKALVSLDGQVDFSLQDKVRNGKLYVEQGIIAGCAGGGYENICAAADILRGRSIGADEFTLSVYPASTPIYMELARNGRMADLIATGAIVKTAFCGPCFGAGDTPANNAFSIRHSTRNFPNREGSKLQNGQIASVALMDARSIAATAANKGYLTAATDMDVEYTGPKYHFDKTIYENRVFDSKGVADDSVEIKFGPNIKDWPAMVALTDNLVLKVVSEIHDPVTTTDELIPSGETSSYRSNPIGLAEFTLSRKDPAYVGKAKDVQKEEYARRDGKDLGTTLPEMTDVLDKIKANYPMVNTENTGIGSTIFAVKPGDGSAREQAASCQKVLGGWANIANEYATKRYRSNLINWGMLPFLIEEGELPFENGDYLFVPGIKEAVANKTEVIKAYVVGDNFKEFDLKLGELTDEERQIILKGCLINYNRVS
;
A
#
# COMPACT_ATOMS: atom_id res chain seq x y z
N LYS A 1 21.18 -4.85 4.73
CA LYS A 1 20.90 -3.47 5.17
C LYS A 1 20.63 -2.60 3.95
N PHE A 2 19.83 -1.54 4.14
CA PHE A 2 19.54 -0.56 3.11
C PHE A 2 20.43 0.67 3.26
N ASP A 3 20.59 1.42 2.17
CA ASP A 3 21.41 2.64 2.17
C ASP A 3 20.64 3.84 2.74
N LYS A 4 19.33 3.92 2.48
CA LYS A 4 18.47 5.05 2.87
C LYS A 4 17.06 4.58 3.18
N LEU A 5 16.32 5.36 3.99
CA LEU A 5 14.92 5.10 4.37
C LEU A 5 14.02 6.26 3.99
N THR A 6 12.73 5.96 3.74
CA THR A 6 11.71 6.97 3.53
C THR A 6 10.34 6.54 4.10
N SER A 7 9.63 7.48 4.70
CA SER A 7 8.30 7.27 5.26
C SER A 7 7.41 8.49 5.08
N HIS A 8 6.10 8.28 5.17
CA HIS A 8 5.11 9.36 5.11
C HIS A 8 4.36 9.52 6.43
N ASP A 9 3.60 10.59 6.54
CA ASP A 9 2.96 11.08 7.76
C ASP A 9 1.94 10.13 8.40
N ILE A 10 1.34 9.21 7.66
CA ILE A 10 0.49 8.18 8.28
C ILE A 10 1.25 6.93 8.76
N THR A 11 2.57 6.89 8.62
CA THR A 11 3.40 5.74 9.04
C THR A 11 4.55 6.11 9.95
N PHE A 12 5.22 7.25 9.75
CA PHE A 12 6.45 7.55 10.48
C PHE A 12 6.25 7.70 11.99
N VAL A 13 5.08 8.18 12.45
CA VAL A 13 4.81 8.30 13.89
C VAL A 13 4.88 6.93 14.55
N GLY A 14 4.15 5.94 14.03
CA GLY A 14 4.16 4.57 14.54
C GLY A 14 5.54 3.90 14.45
N ILE A 15 6.26 4.12 13.34
CA ILE A 15 7.62 3.59 13.14
C ILE A 15 8.58 4.15 14.19
N ILE A 16 8.61 5.47 14.36
CA ILE A 16 9.52 6.13 15.32
C ILE A 16 9.14 5.75 16.75
N GLN A 17 7.86 5.70 17.10
CA GLN A 17 7.40 5.25 18.42
C GLN A 17 7.81 3.81 18.70
N THR A 18 7.70 2.92 17.73
CA THR A 18 8.14 1.52 17.85
C THR A 18 9.67 1.44 18.02
N ALA A 19 10.42 2.21 17.21
CA ALA A 19 11.88 2.24 17.31
C ALA A 19 12.34 2.82 18.66
N ARG A 20 11.69 3.89 19.17
CA ARG A 20 11.96 4.46 20.50
C ARG A 20 11.66 3.45 21.61
N ALA A 21 10.53 2.76 21.53
CA ALA A 21 10.18 1.70 22.48
C ALA A 21 11.22 0.55 22.47
N SER A 22 11.93 0.38 21.37
CA SER A 22 12.94 -0.65 21.13
C SER A 22 14.39 -0.19 21.35
N GLY A 23 14.62 1.08 21.80
CA GLY A 23 15.95 1.59 22.15
C GLY A 23 16.61 2.45 21.05
N LEU A 24 15.85 3.15 20.22
CA LEU A 24 16.40 4.09 19.23
C LEU A 24 17.21 5.21 19.90
N GLU A 25 18.47 5.38 19.48
CA GLU A 25 19.35 6.48 19.92
C GLU A 25 19.43 7.59 18.87
N LYS A 26 19.66 7.22 17.60
CA LYS A 26 19.71 8.14 16.44
C LYS A 26 19.39 7.38 15.16
N PHE A 27 19.10 8.08 14.09
CA PHE A 27 18.97 7.44 12.76
C PHE A 27 20.35 7.04 12.22
N PRO A 28 20.61 5.73 12.04
CA PRO A 28 21.93 5.23 11.64
C PRO A 28 22.24 5.47 10.16
N ILE A 29 21.23 5.72 9.34
CA ILE A 29 21.28 6.00 7.91
C ILE A 29 20.30 7.12 7.56
N PRO A 30 20.44 7.79 6.40
CA PRO A 30 19.52 8.85 5.99
C PRO A 30 18.06 8.38 6.03
N TYR A 31 17.23 9.08 6.77
CA TYR A 31 15.80 8.81 6.90
C TYR A 31 14.99 10.06 6.59
N VAL A 32 14.14 9.95 5.56
CA VAL A 32 13.29 11.06 5.07
C VAL A 32 11.86 10.86 5.53
N LEU A 33 11.32 11.87 6.22
CA LEU A 33 9.95 11.96 6.71
C LEU A 33 9.16 12.93 5.82
N THR A 34 8.24 12.43 5.00
CA THR A 34 7.50 13.24 4.02
C THR A 34 6.04 13.37 4.41
N ASN A 35 5.51 14.58 4.44
CA ASN A 35 4.12 14.86 4.80
C ASN A 35 3.28 15.05 3.54
N CYS A 36 2.63 13.99 3.07
CA CYS A 36 1.89 14.00 1.81
C CYS A 36 0.57 13.21 1.83
N HIS A 37 0.24 12.51 2.90
CA HIS A 37 -1.00 11.76 3.04
C HIS A 37 -2.02 12.50 3.91
N ASN A 38 -1.60 13.08 5.02
CA ASN A 38 -2.44 13.87 5.92
C ASN A 38 -2.17 15.38 5.83
N SER A 39 -1.78 15.87 4.67
CA SER A 39 -1.53 17.29 4.50
C SER A 39 -2.80 18.11 4.61
N LEU A 40 -2.70 19.29 5.20
CA LEU A 40 -3.84 20.17 5.52
C LEU A 40 -4.60 20.73 4.30
N CYS A 41 -4.15 20.45 3.09
CA CYS A 41 -4.90 20.87 1.89
C CYS A 41 -6.19 20.07 1.66
N ALA A 42 -6.34 18.91 2.29
CA ALA A 42 -7.53 18.08 2.13
C ALA A 42 -8.04 17.49 3.44
N VAL A 43 -7.15 17.28 4.42
CA VAL A 43 -7.50 16.74 5.74
C VAL A 43 -7.15 17.80 6.77
N GLY A 44 -8.13 18.59 7.20
CA GLY A 44 -7.94 19.69 8.14
C GLY A 44 -8.19 19.27 9.58
N GLY A 45 -7.14 19.20 10.40
CA GLY A 45 -7.29 18.93 11.82
C GLY A 45 -5.99 19.15 12.58
N THR A 46 -6.08 19.69 13.80
CA THR A 46 -4.93 19.86 14.71
C THR A 46 -4.18 18.54 14.89
N ILE A 47 -4.90 17.42 14.93
CA ILE A 47 -4.33 16.07 15.04
C ILE A 47 -3.30 15.76 13.94
N ASN A 48 -3.54 16.24 12.72
CA ASN A 48 -2.60 16.02 11.61
C ASN A 48 -1.35 16.88 11.74
N GLU A 49 -1.52 18.14 12.17
CA GLU A 49 -0.38 19.04 12.40
C GLU A 49 0.45 18.61 13.61
N ASP A 50 -0.17 18.02 14.63
CA ASP A 50 0.57 17.43 15.77
C ASP A 50 1.48 16.28 15.29
N ASP A 51 1.02 15.43 14.37
CA ASP A 51 1.84 14.37 13.76
C ASP A 51 3.00 14.96 12.93
N HIS A 52 2.77 16.07 12.23
CA HIS A 52 3.82 16.78 11.48
C HIS A 52 4.85 17.39 12.42
N MET A 53 4.43 18.02 13.52
CA MET A 53 5.35 18.57 14.52
C MET A 53 6.15 17.49 15.25
N PHE A 54 5.55 16.34 15.51
CA PHE A 54 6.27 15.16 15.99
C PHE A 54 7.37 14.76 15.00
N GLY A 55 7.04 14.62 13.71
CA GLY A 55 8.00 14.27 12.65
C GLY A 55 9.16 15.25 12.55
N LEU A 56 8.88 16.55 12.54
CA LEU A 56 9.92 17.60 12.50
C LEU A 56 10.86 17.52 13.70
N THR A 57 10.31 17.40 14.91
CA THR A 57 11.14 17.34 16.13
C THR A 57 11.93 16.04 16.22
N CYS A 58 11.38 14.92 15.72
CA CYS A 58 12.13 13.67 15.59
C CYS A 58 13.26 13.76 14.56
N ALA A 59 13.02 14.40 13.40
CA ALA A 59 14.07 14.62 12.41
C ALA A 59 15.23 15.45 12.98
N LYS A 60 14.93 16.47 13.76
CA LYS A 60 15.94 17.29 14.49
C LYS A 60 16.68 16.44 15.51
N LYS A 61 15.94 15.76 16.38
CA LYS A 61 16.52 15.00 17.50
C LYS A 61 17.41 13.85 17.03
N TYR A 62 16.94 13.09 16.03
CA TYR A 62 17.60 11.85 15.60
C TYR A 62 18.44 11.97 14.34
N GLY A 63 18.51 13.14 13.71
CA GLY A 63 19.38 13.36 12.56
C GLY A 63 18.74 12.97 11.21
N GLY A 64 17.47 13.29 11.01
CA GLY A 64 16.72 12.98 9.79
C GLY A 64 16.50 14.16 8.84
N VAL A 65 15.71 13.91 7.81
CA VAL A 65 15.21 14.91 6.85
C VAL A 65 13.68 15.00 6.99
N TYR A 66 13.16 16.22 7.04
CA TYR A 66 11.72 16.46 7.15
C TYR A 66 11.23 17.29 5.97
N VAL A 67 10.32 16.73 5.20
CA VAL A 67 9.67 17.37 4.05
C VAL A 67 8.27 17.83 4.48
N PRO A 68 8.01 19.14 4.55
CA PRO A 68 6.72 19.68 5.00
C PRO A 68 5.58 19.33 4.04
N PRO A 69 4.31 19.48 4.50
CA PRO A 69 3.14 19.36 3.62
C PRO A 69 3.25 20.23 2.37
N HIS A 70 2.64 19.80 1.28
CA HIS A 70 2.56 20.48 -0.01
C HIS A 70 3.86 20.53 -0.83
N GLN A 71 5.01 20.09 -0.28
CA GLN A 71 6.28 20.21 -1.00
C GLN A 71 6.47 19.10 -2.04
N ALA A 72 6.17 17.86 -1.68
CA ALA A 72 6.23 16.73 -2.60
C ALA A 72 5.45 15.53 -2.05
N VAL A 73 5.00 14.65 -2.94
CA VAL A 73 4.64 13.29 -2.54
C VAL A 73 5.93 12.50 -2.25
N ILE A 74 5.84 11.53 -1.34
CA ILE A 74 7.00 10.77 -0.84
C ILE A 74 7.90 10.25 -1.97
N HIS A 75 7.31 9.63 -2.99
CA HIS A 75 8.10 9.02 -4.06
C HIS A 75 8.72 10.04 -5.02
N GLN A 76 8.07 11.19 -5.23
CA GLN A 76 8.66 12.22 -6.08
C GLN A 76 9.85 12.89 -5.39
N PHE A 77 9.75 13.19 -4.11
CA PHE A 77 10.90 13.69 -3.34
C PHE A 77 12.06 12.68 -3.35
N ALA A 78 11.74 11.39 -3.17
CA ALA A 78 12.77 10.35 -3.19
C ALA A 78 13.45 10.23 -4.57
N ARG A 79 12.73 10.36 -5.68
CA ARG A 79 13.28 10.39 -7.03
C ARG A 79 14.19 11.58 -7.24
N GLU A 80 13.72 12.77 -6.86
CA GLU A 80 14.46 14.03 -7.07
C GLU A 80 15.69 14.15 -6.16
N MET A 81 15.61 13.68 -4.89
CA MET A 81 16.60 14.00 -3.85
C MET A 81 17.27 12.81 -3.16
N LEU A 82 16.74 11.58 -3.30
CA LEU A 82 17.21 10.44 -2.49
C LEU A 82 17.76 9.28 -3.31
N SER A 83 17.19 8.98 -4.48
CA SER A 83 17.62 7.86 -5.35
C SER A 83 19.09 7.93 -5.72
N GLY A 84 19.69 6.81 -6.08
CA GLY A 84 21.08 6.71 -6.56
C GLY A 84 21.34 5.36 -7.22
N GLY A 85 22.11 5.35 -8.30
CA GLY A 85 22.44 4.15 -9.05
C GLY A 85 23.17 3.11 -8.20
N GLY A 86 22.65 1.88 -8.20
CA GLY A 86 23.19 0.78 -7.39
C GLY A 86 22.94 0.89 -5.89
N LYS A 87 22.07 1.81 -5.45
CA LYS A 87 21.63 1.94 -4.06
C LYS A 87 20.36 1.13 -3.78
N MET A 88 20.12 0.87 -2.50
CA MET A 88 18.91 0.24 -2.00
C MET A 88 18.16 1.17 -1.04
N ILE A 89 16.86 1.36 -1.28
CA ILE A 89 15.99 2.19 -0.43
C ILE A 89 14.84 1.36 0.11
N LEU A 90 14.60 1.45 1.41
CA LEU A 90 13.42 0.89 2.06
C LEU A 90 12.44 2.00 2.41
N GLY A 91 11.19 1.83 2.02
CA GLY A 91 10.11 2.77 2.33
C GLY A 91 8.94 2.14 3.04
N SER A 92 8.21 2.93 3.80
CA SER A 92 6.98 2.49 4.46
C SER A 92 5.75 2.51 3.54
N ASP A 93 5.90 3.03 2.34
CA ASP A 93 4.85 3.02 1.31
C ASP A 93 5.08 1.90 0.30
N SER A 94 3.99 1.26 -0.14
CA SER A 94 4.03 0.13 -1.07
C SER A 94 4.57 0.49 -2.45
N HIS A 95 4.44 1.76 -2.87
CA HIS A 95 4.93 2.25 -4.17
C HIS A 95 6.38 2.75 -4.11
N THR A 96 7.14 2.35 -3.10
CA THR A 96 8.58 2.57 -3.04
C THR A 96 9.27 1.79 -4.15
N ARG A 97 9.34 2.40 -5.34
CA ARG A 97 9.90 1.88 -6.59
C ARG A 97 10.70 2.97 -7.26
N TYR A 98 12.01 2.76 -7.40
CA TYR A 98 12.93 3.71 -8.03
C TYR A 98 13.89 3.00 -8.98
N GLY A 99 13.48 1.80 -9.42
CA GLY A 99 14.26 0.96 -10.33
C GLY A 99 14.60 1.64 -11.64
N ALA A 100 13.68 2.47 -12.17
CA ALA A 100 13.90 3.27 -13.36
C ALA A 100 15.14 4.20 -13.28
N LEU A 101 15.51 4.60 -12.06
CA LEU A 101 16.67 5.44 -11.76
C LEU A 101 17.91 4.63 -11.31
N GLY A 102 17.87 3.32 -11.49
CA GLY A 102 18.95 2.42 -11.07
C GLY A 102 19.02 2.15 -9.57
N THR A 103 17.96 2.46 -8.82
CA THR A 103 17.87 2.26 -7.37
C THR A 103 16.90 1.11 -7.08
N MET A 104 17.38 0.02 -6.49
CA MET A 104 16.47 -1.03 -6.01
C MET A 104 15.73 -0.53 -4.77
N ALA A 105 14.41 -0.42 -4.87
CA ALA A 105 13.59 0.11 -3.80
C ALA A 105 12.46 -0.84 -3.44
N MET A 106 12.21 -0.96 -2.14
CA MET A 106 11.21 -1.88 -1.60
C MET A 106 10.28 -1.13 -0.64
N GLY A 107 8.99 -1.37 -0.79
CA GLY A 107 7.99 -0.88 0.16
C GLY A 107 7.63 -1.97 1.16
N GLU A 108 7.84 -1.71 2.46
CA GLU A 108 7.58 -2.66 3.53
C GLU A 108 6.77 -2.04 4.67
N GLY A 109 6.42 -2.84 5.66
CA GLY A 109 5.76 -2.36 6.87
C GLY A 109 6.71 -1.65 7.83
N GLY A 110 6.12 -0.94 8.79
CA GLY A 110 6.87 -0.20 9.80
C GLY A 110 7.94 -1.00 10.53
N PRO A 111 7.67 -2.23 10.99
CA PRO A 111 8.65 -3.05 11.70
C PRO A 111 9.95 -3.32 10.93
N GLU A 112 9.90 -3.45 9.61
CA GLU A 112 11.13 -3.65 8.81
C GLU A 112 11.99 -2.37 8.78
N LEU A 113 11.34 -1.19 8.76
CA LEU A 113 12.05 0.07 8.92
C LEU A 113 12.62 0.22 10.33
N VAL A 114 11.90 -0.21 11.36
CA VAL A 114 12.38 -0.23 12.74
C VAL A 114 13.68 -1.05 12.86
N LYS A 115 13.74 -2.23 12.25
CA LYS A 115 14.97 -3.03 12.20
C LYS A 115 16.15 -2.23 11.63
N GLN A 116 15.93 -1.50 10.53
CA GLN A 116 16.98 -0.65 9.94
C GLN A 116 17.38 0.50 10.89
N LEU A 117 16.39 1.14 11.56
CA LEU A 117 16.63 2.20 12.54
C LEU A 117 17.39 1.70 13.77
N LEU A 118 17.28 0.42 14.11
CA LEU A 118 18.04 -0.25 15.17
C LEU A 118 19.34 -0.90 14.64
N ASN A 119 19.75 -0.56 13.42
CA ASN A 119 20.95 -1.07 12.76
C ASN A 119 20.97 -2.59 12.53
N GLN A 120 19.80 -3.21 12.50
CA GLN A 120 19.60 -4.63 12.21
C GLN A 120 19.48 -4.90 10.71
N THR A 121 19.43 -6.17 10.31
CA THR A 121 19.19 -6.60 8.93
C THR A 121 17.72 -6.82 8.66
N TYR A 122 17.36 -6.81 7.39
CA TYR A 122 16.12 -7.36 6.86
C TYR A 122 16.48 -8.53 5.96
N ASP A 123 16.10 -9.72 6.38
CA ASP A 123 16.45 -10.96 5.68
C ASP A 123 15.35 -11.31 4.68
N ILE A 124 15.74 -11.55 3.45
CA ILE A 124 14.87 -11.99 2.36
C ILE A 124 15.50 -13.20 1.67
N ASN A 125 14.67 -14.15 1.25
CA ASN A 125 15.12 -15.21 0.37
C ASN A 125 15.56 -14.60 -0.97
N MET A 126 16.61 -15.15 -1.59
CA MET A 126 17.04 -14.69 -2.90
C MET A 126 15.87 -14.77 -3.88
N PRO A 127 15.36 -13.65 -4.40
CA PRO A 127 14.22 -13.68 -5.30
C PRO A 127 14.62 -14.16 -6.69
N GLY A 128 13.68 -14.80 -7.38
CA GLY A 128 13.81 -15.00 -8.82
C GLY A 128 13.77 -13.67 -9.57
N VAL A 129 14.34 -13.63 -10.76
CA VAL A 129 14.39 -12.43 -11.61
C VAL A 129 13.66 -12.71 -12.93
N VAL A 130 12.69 -11.85 -13.26
CA VAL A 130 11.96 -11.91 -14.52
C VAL A 130 12.41 -10.74 -15.39
N GLY A 131 12.94 -11.04 -16.57
CA GLY A 131 13.29 -10.02 -17.56
C GLY A 131 12.02 -9.44 -18.20
N VAL A 132 11.93 -8.11 -18.27
CA VAL A 132 10.91 -7.40 -19.06
C VAL A 132 11.60 -6.81 -20.27
N TYR A 133 11.51 -7.51 -21.38
CA TYR A 133 12.20 -7.16 -22.62
C TYR A 133 11.31 -6.25 -23.46
N MET A 134 11.73 -4.99 -23.58
CA MET A 134 11.01 -3.94 -24.30
C MET A 134 11.55 -3.73 -25.70
N THR A 135 10.64 -3.64 -26.67
CA THR A 135 10.94 -3.33 -28.08
C THR A 135 10.04 -2.21 -28.59
N GLY A 136 10.45 -1.58 -29.70
CA GLY A 136 9.66 -0.52 -30.33
C GLY A 136 9.65 0.80 -29.57
N THR A 137 8.72 1.66 -29.94
CA THR A 137 8.51 3.00 -29.37
C THR A 137 7.00 3.21 -29.16
N PRO A 138 6.56 3.80 -28.05
CA PRO A 138 5.13 4.05 -27.81
C PRO A 138 4.50 4.90 -28.92
N MET A 139 3.26 4.56 -29.28
CA MET A 139 2.49 5.40 -30.19
C MET A 139 2.19 6.76 -29.57
N LYS A 140 2.03 7.78 -30.43
CA LYS A 140 1.58 9.10 -30.00
C LYS A 140 0.24 9.00 -29.25
N GLY A 141 0.16 9.57 -28.05
CA GLY A 141 -1.02 9.49 -27.17
C GLY A 141 -1.03 8.32 -26.20
N VAL A 142 -0.11 7.37 -26.31
CA VAL A 142 0.11 6.31 -25.34
C VAL A 142 1.05 6.80 -24.24
N GLY A 143 0.70 6.62 -22.99
CA GLY A 143 1.50 7.04 -21.84
C GLY A 143 1.97 5.88 -20.96
N PRO A 144 2.72 6.20 -19.89
CA PRO A 144 3.30 5.18 -19.02
C PRO A 144 2.26 4.30 -18.33
N GLN A 145 1.10 4.85 -17.97
CA GLN A 145 0.03 4.07 -17.33
C GLN A 145 -0.54 3.00 -18.27
N ASP A 146 -0.61 3.29 -19.57
CA ASP A 146 -1.10 2.31 -20.56
C ASP A 146 -0.17 1.09 -20.61
N VAL A 147 1.13 1.31 -20.65
CA VAL A 147 2.13 0.22 -20.63
C VAL A 147 2.07 -0.54 -19.30
N ALA A 148 1.98 0.16 -18.19
CA ALA A 148 1.89 -0.45 -16.87
C ALA A 148 0.64 -1.34 -16.73
N LEU A 149 -0.53 -0.85 -17.16
CA LEU A 149 -1.79 -1.61 -17.10
C LEU A 149 -1.76 -2.83 -18.02
N ALA A 150 -1.15 -2.73 -19.19
CA ALA A 150 -0.95 -3.89 -20.08
C ALA A 150 -0.11 -4.98 -19.41
N ILE A 151 0.98 -4.61 -18.72
CA ILE A 151 1.83 -5.54 -17.97
C ILE A 151 1.05 -6.16 -16.81
N ILE A 152 0.38 -5.33 -15.98
CA ILE A 152 -0.39 -5.81 -14.82
C ILE A 152 -1.47 -6.81 -15.26
N GLY A 153 -2.22 -6.50 -16.31
CA GLY A 153 -3.25 -7.37 -16.85
C GLY A 153 -2.72 -8.73 -17.31
N ALA A 154 -1.50 -8.76 -17.85
CA ALA A 154 -0.87 -9.99 -18.34
C ALA A 154 -0.33 -10.89 -17.22
N VAL A 155 0.18 -10.33 -16.11
CA VAL A 155 0.99 -11.09 -15.14
C VAL A 155 0.36 -11.27 -13.76
N PHE A 156 -0.66 -10.48 -13.41
CA PHE A 156 -1.23 -10.51 -12.05
C PHE A 156 -1.96 -11.81 -11.75
N LYS A 157 -2.90 -12.21 -12.62
CA LYS A 157 -3.80 -13.35 -12.36
C LYS A 157 -3.10 -14.69 -12.19
N ASN A 158 -2.00 -14.88 -12.91
CA ASN A 158 -1.21 -16.12 -12.86
C ASN A 158 -0.05 -16.05 -11.85
N GLY A 159 0.13 -14.91 -11.17
CA GLY A 159 1.21 -14.71 -10.20
C GLY A 159 2.62 -14.78 -10.81
N TYR A 160 2.79 -14.54 -12.11
CA TYR A 160 4.02 -14.78 -12.85
C TYR A 160 5.26 -14.11 -12.25
N VAL A 161 5.08 -12.90 -11.73
CA VAL A 161 6.15 -12.09 -11.10
C VAL A 161 6.03 -11.99 -9.57
N LYS A 162 5.09 -12.72 -8.97
CA LYS A 162 4.85 -12.65 -7.52
C LYS A 162 6.13 -12.93 -6.72
N ASN A 163 6.51 -12.02 -5.83
CA ASN A 163 7.71 -12.05 -4.99
C ASN A 163 9.04 -12.14 -5.76
N LYS A 164 9.06 -11.86 -7.06
CA LYS A 164 10.25 -11.79 -7.90
C LYS A 164 10.67 -10.35 -8.17
N VAL A 165 11.88 -10.16 -8.67
CA VAL A 165 12.33 -8.85 -9.16
C VAL A 165 12.06 -8.77 -10.67
N MET A 166 11.48 -7.66 -11.11
CA MET A 166 11.31 -7.36 -12.53
C MET A 166 12.50 -6.54 -13.02
N GLU A 167 13.27 -7.06 -13.99
CA GLU A 167 14.39 -6.36 -14.59
C GLU A 167 14.03 -5.90 -16.00
N PHE A 168 13.99 -4.58 -16.21
CA PHE A 168 13.59 -3.95 -17.46
C PHE A 168 14.80 -3.74 -18.37
N VAL A 169 14.76 -4.38 -19.52
CA VAL A 169 15.84 -4.43 -20.49
C VAL A 169 15.31 -4.34 -21.93
N GLY A 170 16.17 -4.41 -22.92
CA GLY A 170 15.83 -4.40 -24.33
C GLY A 170 15.98 -3.03 -24.99
N PRO A 171 15.92 -2.98 -26.33
CA PRO A 171 16.19 -1.75 -27.09
C PRO A 171 15.09 -0.70 -26.92
N GLY A 172 13.84 -1.10 -26.62
CA GLY A 172 12.73 -0.19 -26.42
C GLY A 172 12.91 0.74 -25.20
N VAL A 173 13.73 0.35 -24.20
CA VAL A 173 14.01 1.21 -23.04
C VAL A 173 14.58 2.55 -23.46
N ALA A 174 15.47 2.59 -24.46
CA ALA A 174 16.08 3.82 -24.96
C ALA A 174 15.10 4.80 -25.63
N SER A 175 13.90 4.32 -26.02
CA SER A 175 12.86 5.19 -26.59
C SER A 175 12.03 5.92 -25.54
N LEU A 176 12.19 5.60 -24.25
CA LEU A 176 11.41 6.12 -23.14
C LEU A 176 12.19 7.22 -22.39
N SER A 177 11.51 8.34 -22.11
CA SER A 177 12.03 9.36 -21.20
C SER A 177 12.15 8.84 -19.76
N ALA A 178 12.87 9.55 -18.90
CA ALA A 178 12.98 9.20 -17.49
C ALA A 178 11.59 9.19 -16.81
N ASP A 179 10.75 10.21 -17.04
CA ASP A 179 9.40 10.30 -16.49
C ASP A 179 8.52 9.12 -16.95
N PHE A 180 8.64 8.70 -18.21
CA PHE A 180 7.88 7.57 -18.73
C PHE A 180 8.30 6.26 -18.04
N ARG A 181 9.61 6.01 -17.88
CA ARG A 181 10.10 4.82 -17.14
C ARG A 181 9.66 4.83 -15.70
N ILE A 182 9.73 5.97 -15.02
CA ILE A 182 9.27 6.19 -13.66
C ILE A 182 7.78 5.87 -13.50
N GLY A 183 6.95 6.29 -14.46
CA GLY A 183 5.52 6.03 -14.47
C GLY A 183 5.18 4.54 -14.60
N ILE A 184 5.93 3.77 -15.40
CA ILE A 184 5.80 2.32 -15.48
C ILE A 184 6.29 1.67 -14.17
N ASP A 185 7.46 2.09 -13.70
CA ASP A 185 8.16 1.47 -12.58
C ASP A 185 7.34 1.50 -11.29
N VAL A 186 6.72 2.63 -10.98
CA VAL A 186 5.88 2.77 -9.77
C VAL A 186 4.69 1.82 -9.75
N MET A 187 4.14 1.51 -10.91
CA MET A 187 2.99 0.61 -11.06
C MET A 187 3.36 -0.87 -10.97
N THR A 188 4.64 -1.23 -11.00
CA THR A 188 5.08 -2.63 -10.81
C THR A 188 4.64 -3.19 -9.45
N THR A 189 4.39 -2.34 -8.46
CA THR A 189 3.82 -2.74 -7.17
C THR A 189 2.51 -3.52 -7.34
N GLU A 190 1.69 -3.15 -8.31
CA GLU A 190 0.38 -3.77 -8.55
C GLU A 190 0.47 -5.13 -9.25
N THR A 191 1.66 -5.58 -9.61
CA THR A 191 1.92 -6.95 -10.09
C THR A 191 2.23 -7.93 -8.96
N THR A 192 2.32 -7.46 -7.70
CA THR A 192 2.81 -8.22 -6.53
C THR A 192 4.29 -8.61 -6.59
N CYS A 193 5.09 -8.03 -7.47
CA CYS A 193 6.53 -8.26 -7.50
C CYS A 193 7.21 -7.71 -6.22
N LEU A 194 8.36 -8.27 -5.88
CA LEU A 194 9.15 -7.83 -4.73
C LEU A 194 9.74 -6.44 -4.95
N SER A 195 10.35 -6.23 -6.11
CA SER A 195 10.97 -4.98 -6.52
C SER A 195 11.14 -4.93 -8.04
N SER A 196 11.68 -3.84 -8.54
CA SER A 196 12.01 -3.62 -9.94
C SER A 196 13.38 -2.96 -10.07
N ILE A 197 14.06 -3.20 -11.18
CA ILE A 197 15.30 -2.56 -11.56
C ILE A 197 15.34 -2.39 -13.08
N TRP A 198 15.96 -1.34 -13.57
CA TRP A 198 16.09 -1.04 -14.99
C TRP A 198 17.54 -0.90 -15.37
N LYS A 199 17.86 -1.25 -16.62
CA LYS A 199 19.12 -0.77 -17.20
C LYS A 199 19.11 0.76 -17.21
N THR A 200 20.25 1.37 -16.94
CA THR A 200 20.42 2.82 -16.98
C THR A 200 21.23 3.24 -18.21
N ASP A 201 21.02 4.45 -18.67
CA ASP A 201 21.62 5.01 -19.86
C ASP A 201 21.77 6.54 -19.73
N ASP A 202 22.11 7.22 -20.84
CA ASP A 202 22.29 8.68 -20.88
C ASP A 202 20.99 9.43 -20.46
N THR A 203 19.82 8.89 -20.72
CA THR A 203 18.54 9.49 -20.26
C THR A 203 18.48 9.58 -18.74
N ILE A 204 18.91 8.55 -18.04
CA ILE A 204 18.95 8.55 -16.57
C ILE A 204 20.11 9.39 -16.05
N LYS A 205 21.23 9.43 -16.77
CA LYS A 205 22.33 10.36 -16.47
C LYS A 205 21.85 11.82 -16.53
N GLU A 206 21.16 12.21 -17.60
CA GLU A 206 20.57 13.56 -17.74
C GLU A 206 19.56 13.86 -16.63
N PHE A 207 18.77 12.86 -16.17
CA PHE A 207 17.88 13.04 -15.04
C PHE A 207 18.64 13.45 -13.78
N TYR A 208 19.72 12.76 -13.43
CA TYR A 208 20.54 13.12 -12.26
C TYR A 208 21.25 14.46 -12.44
N GLU A 209 21.73 14.78 -13.64
CA GLU A 209 22.32 16.09 -13.96
C GLU A 209 21.30 17.23 -13.79
N THR A 210 20.07 17.04 -14.27
CA THR A 210 18.97 18.00 -14.11
C THR A 210 18.66 18.29 -12.64
N HIS A 211 18.80 17.27 -11.78
CA HIS A 211 18.57 17.39 -10.34
C HIS A 211 19.83 17.75 -9.52
N TYR A 212 20.92 18.18 -10.17
CA TYR A 212 22.21 18.54 -9.55
C TYR A 212 22.80 17.40 -8.70
N ARG A 213 22.67 16.14 -9.18
CA ARG A 213 23.09 14.93 -8.48
C ARG A 213 23.82 13.96 -9.43
N SER A 214 24.65 14.49 -10.31
CA SER A 214 25.38 13.70 -11.31
C SER A 214 26.22 12.58 -10.70
N GLU A 215 26.71 12.76 -9.47
CA GLU A 215 27.49 11.79 -8.71
C GLU A 215 26.71 10.54 -8.32
N GLU A 216 25.38 10.62 -8.29
CA GLU A 216 24.49 9.49 -7.98
C GLU A 216 24.19 8.61 -9.20
N TYR A 217 24.58 9.04 -10.40
CA TYR A 217 24.43 8.21 -11.59
C TYR A 217 25.40 7.03 -11.56
N LYS A 218 24.89 5.86 -11.91
CA LYS A 218 25.70 4.67 -12.18
C LYS A 218 25.12 3.94 -13.38
N GLU A 219 25.99 3.57 -14.30
CA GLU A 219 25.62 2.71 -15.41
C GLU A 219 25.33 1.29 -14.88
N LEU A 220 24.14 0.79 -15.15
CA LEU A 220 23.68 -0.55 -14.81
C LEU A 220 23.19 -1.22 -16.08
N ASN A 221 23.87 -2.29 -16.48
CA ASN A 221 23.50 -3.13 -17.61
C ASN A 221 23.61 -4.60 -17.22
N PRO A 222 22.76 -5.48 -17.79
CA PRO A 222 23.03 -6.91 -17.70
C PRO A 222 24.37 -7.25 -18.34
N GLY A 223 25.00 -8.33 -17.92
CA GLY A 223 26.20 -8.85 -18.56
C GLY A 223 25.94 -9.32 -20.00
N GLU A 224 27.00 -9.70 -20.74
CA GLU A 224 26.88 -10.24 -22.10
C GLU A 224 25.91 -11.43 -22.19
N VAL A 225 25.87 -12.24 -21.13
CA VAL A 225 24.89 -13.30 -20.95
C VAL A 225 24.21 -13.11 -19.60
N ALA A 226 22.89 -13.00 -19.62
CA ALA A 226 22.07 -12.90 -18.41
C ALA A 226 21.04 -14.04 -18.39
N TYR A 227 20.84 -14.62 -17.21
CA TYR A 227 19.85 -15.68 -16.99
C TYR A 227 18.68 -15.12 -16.21
N TYR A 228 17.47 -15.41 -16.67
CA TYR A 228 16.22 -15.01 -16.04
C TYR A 228 15.35 -16.24 -15.73
N ASP A 229 14.62 -16.19 -14.63
CA ASP A 229 13.62 -17.21 -14.26
C ASP A 229 12.36 -17.14 -15.13
N GLY A 230 12.22 -16.09 -15.93
CA GLY A 230 11.16 -15.89 -16.88
C GLY A 230 11.36 -14.62 -17.68
N MET A 231 10.54 -14.43 -18.73
CA MET A 231 10.63 -13.27 -19.62
C MET A 231 9.23 -12.77 -19.96
N ILE A 232 9.08 -11.45 -20.00
CA ILE A 232 7.91 -10.75 -20.52
C ILE A 232 8.36 -9.93 -21.71
N LEU A 233 7.74 -10.12 -22.88
CA LEU A 233 7.94 -9.29 -24.04
C LEU A 233 6.94 -8.15 -24.05
N VAL A 234 7.42 -6.91 -24.14
CA VAL A 234 6.60 -5.70 -24.25
C VAL A 234 6.94 -5.01 -25.58
N GLU A 235 6.03 -5.11 -26.54
CA GLU A 235 6.12 -4.41 -27.82
C GLU A 235 5.42 -3.05 -27.69
N LEU A 236 6.21 -2.01 -27.39
CA LEU A 236 5.70 -0.66 -27.07
C LEU A 236 4.83 -0.05 -28.16
N ASP A 237 5.15 -0.34 -29.42
CA ASP A 237 4.40 0.13 -30.59
C ASP A 237 3.04 -0.54 -30.78
N LYS A 238 2.76 -1.60 -30.02
CA LYS A 238 1.47 -2.32 -30.04
C LYS A 238 0.57 -1.98 -28.84
N ILE A 239 1.10 -1.29 -27.85
CA ILE A 239 0.29 -0.87 -26.68
C ILE A 239 -0.68 0.21 -27.14
N LYS A 240 -1.95 0.01 -26.79
CA LYS A 240 -3.04 0.98 -26.99
C LYS A 240 -3.39 1.68 -25.66
N PRO A 241 -4.14 2.79 -25.71
CA PRO A 241 -4.69 3.38 -24.47
C PRO A 241 -5.53 2.37 -23.68
N MET A 242 -5.16 2.21 -22.40
CA MET A 242 -5.70 1.21 -21.50
C MET A 242 -6.61 1.82 -20.45
N ILE A 243 -7.51 1.00 -19.91
CA ILE A 243 -8.31 1.29 -18.74
C ILE A 243 -8.35 0.06 -17.83
N ALA A 244 -8.12 0.24 -16.52
CA ALA A 244 -8.40 -0.78 -15.55
C ALA A 244 -9.75 -0.48 -14.86
N MET A 245 -10.74 -1.30 -15.15
CA MET A 245 -12.09 -1.17 -14.62
C MET A 245 -12.16 -1.52 -13.13
N PRO A 246 -13.15 -0.99 -12.37
CA PRO A 246 -13.32 -1.37 -10.97
C PRO A 246 -13.43 -2.90 -10.77
N PHE A 247 -12.93 -3.49 -9.66
CA PHE A 247 -12.30 -2.80 -8.51
C PHE A 247 -10.86 -3.31 -8.28
N HIS A 248 -10.12 -3.60 -9.35
CA HIS A 248 -8.73 -4.04 -9.24
C HIS A 248 -7.89 -3.54 -10.43
N PRO A 249 -6.59 -3.16 -10.22
CA PRO A 249 -5.72 -2.70 -11.32
C PRO A 249 -5.49 -3.73 -12.42
N SER A 250 -5.72 -5.03 -12.16
CA SER A 250 -5.61 -6.11 -13.17
C SER A 250 -6.87 -6.33 -14.01
N ASN A 251 -7.96 -5.60 -13.74
CA ASN A 251 -9.18 -5.68 -14.55
C ASN A 251 -9.07 -4.80 -15.80
N THR A 252 -8.13 -5.12 -16.66
CA THR A 252 -7.66 -4.28 -17.77
C THR A 252 -8.32 -4.59 -19.09
N TYR A 253 -8.59 -3.52 -19.84
CA TYR A 253 -9.07 -3.52 -21.22
C TYR A 253 -8.39 -2.38 -21.97
N THR A 254 -8.38 -2.41 -23.30
CA THR A 254 -8.18 -1.19 -24.07
C THR A 254 -9.43 -0.33 -24.01
N ILE A 255 -9.28 1.00 -24.11
CA ILE A 255 -10.44 1.92 -24.17
C ILE A 255 -11.28 1.60 -25.40
N GLU A 256 -10.65 1.18 -26.52
CA GLU A 256 -11.34 0.75 -27.74
C GLU A 256 -12.24 -0.46 -27.46
N GLU A 257 -11.76 -1.49 -26.74
CA GLU A 257 -12.56 -2.66 -26.35
C GLU A 257 -13.76 -2.29 -25.50
N VAL A 258 -13.57 -1.40 -24.51
CA VAL A 258 -14.66 -0.91 -23.65
C VAL A 258 -15.71 -0.20 -24.49
N ASN A 259 -15.33 0.72 -25.36
CA ASN A 259 -16.25 1.48 -26.21
C ASN A 259 -16.98 0.58 -27.23
N ALA A 260 -16.33 -0.48 -27.72
CA ALA A 260 -16.95 -1.41 -28.66
C ALA A 260 -17.91 -2.42 -28.00
N ASN A 261 -17.70 -2.76 -26.72
CA ASN A 261 -18.42 -3.83 -26.02
C ASN A 261 -18.97 -3.37 -24.65
N LEU A 262 -19.47 -2.13 -24.58
CA LEU A 262 -19.91 -1.50 -23.33
C LEU A 262 -20.79 -2.42 -22.48
N LYS A 263 -21.89 -2.92 -23.07
CA LYS A 263 -22.88 -3.69 -22.32
C LYS A 263 -22.28 -4.92 -21.63
N ASP A 264 -21.48 -5.68 -22.35
CA ASP A 264 -20.95 -6.95 -21.84
C ASP A 264 -19.83 -6.71 -20.81
N ILE A 265 -18.94 -5.72 -21.06
CA ILE A 265 -17.85 -5.39 -20.16
C ILE A 265 -18.41 -4.76 -18.87
N LEU A 266 -19.36 -3.85 -18.95
CA LEU A 266 -19.96 -3.24 -17.75
C LEU A 266 -20.73 -4.27 -16.93
N ALA A 267 -21.46 -5.19 -17.55
CA ALA A 267 -22.16 -6.28 -16.87
C ALA A 267 -21.18 -7.25 -16.16
N ASP A 268 -20.05 -7.57 -16.79
CA ASP A 268 -19.00 -8.39 -16.16
C ASP A 268 -18.35 -7.66 -14.97
N CYS A 269 -18.10 -6.37 -15.11
CA CYS A 269 -17.57 -5.55 -14.00
C CYS A 269 -18.56 -5.47 -12.84
N GLU A 270 -19.84 -5.25 -13.10
CA GLU A 270 -20.89 -5.24 -12.06
C GLU A 270 -20.97 -6.58 -11.33
N LYS A 271 -20.93 -7.70 -12.07
CA LYS A 271 -20.94 -9.04 -11.48
C LYS A 271 -19.76 -9.28 -10.57
N LYS A 272 -18.55 -8.88 -10.96
CA LYS A 272 -17.34 -8.96 -10.14
C LYS A 272 -17.42 -8.05 -8.91
N ALA A 273 -17.98 -6.85 -9.09
CA ALA A 273 -18.18 -5.88 -8.03
C ALA A 273 -19.16 -6.38 -6.95
N LEU A 274 -20.26 -6.99 -7.34
CA LEU A 274 -21.25 -7.55 -6.39
C LEU A 274 -20.62 -8.63 -5.49
N VAL A 275 -19.71 -9.43 -6.03
CA VAL A 275 -18.94 -10.38 -5.22
C VAL A 275 -18.05 -9.65 -4.20
N SER A 276 -17.33 -8.62 -4.63
CA SER A 276 -16.42 -7.86 -3.75
C SER A 276 -17.17 -7.02 -2.70
N LEU A 277 -18.38 -6.57 -3.02
CA LEU A 277 -19.21 -5.73 -2.14
C LEU A 277 -20.16 -6.56 -1.24
N ASP A 278 -20.22 -7.88 -1.45
CA ASP A 278 -21.02 -8.82 -0.66
C ASP A 278 -22.50 -8.38 -0.46
N GLY A 279 -23.10 -7.78 -1.48
CA GLY A 279 -24.48 -7.30 -1.46
C GLY A 279 -24.77 -6.16 -0.47
N GLN A 280 -23.75 -5.51 0.10
CA GLN A 280 -23.92 -4.44 1.09
C GLN A 280 -24.53 -3.16 0.51
N VAL A 281 -24.33 -2.91 -0.77
CA VAL A 281 -24.85 -1.73 -1.50
C VAL A 281 -25.21 -2.12 -2.93
N ASP A 282 -26.15 -1.37 -3.51
CA ASP A 282 -26.45 -1.45 -4.93
C ASP A 282 -25.34 -0.76 -5.72
N PHE A 283 -24.79 -1.46 -6.73
CA PHE A 283 -23.76 -0.93 -7.60
C PHE A 283 -24.15 -1.10 -9.07
N SER A 284 -24.07 -0.02 -9.85
CA SER A 284 -24.31 -0.05 -11.29
C SER A 284 -23.28 0.79 -12.04
N LEU A 285 -22.82 0.25 -13.17
CA LEU A 285 -22.04 0.96 -14.18
C LEU A 285 -22.83 1.15 -15.46
N GLN A 286 -23.86 0.34 -15.69
CA GLN A 286 -24.69 0.43 -16.90
C GLN A 286 -25.53 1.72 -16.94
N ASP A 287 -25.86 2.29 -15.80
CA ASP A 287 -26.52 3.61 -15.71
C ASP A 287 -25.61 4.79 -16.13
N LYS A 288 -24.30 4.56 -16.30
CA LYS A 288 -23.34 5.52 -16.85
C LYS A 288 -23.33 5.58 -18.37
N VAL A 289 -24.09 4.74 -19.04
CA VAL A 289 -24.18 4.79 -20.50
C VAL A 289 -25.15 5.87 -20.94
N ARG A 290 -24.63 6.93 -21.56
CA ARG A 290 -25.38 8.08 -22.10
C ARG A 290 -25.16 8.15 -23.60
N ASN A 291 -26.24 8.15 -24.40
CA ASN A 291 -26.15 8.20 -25.86
C ASN A 291 -25.24 7.11 -26.47
N GLY A 292 -25.25 5.90 -25.89
CA GLY A 292 -24.45 4.78 -26.35
C GLY A 292 -22.94 4.87 -26.03
N LYS A 293 -22.54 5.81 -25.16
CA LYS A 293 -21.16 6.03 -24.72
C LYS A 293 -21.07 5.99 -23.20
N LEU A 294 -19.92 5.54 -22.67
CA LEU A 294 -19.66 5.56 -21.24
C LEU A 294 -19.37 7.00 -20.80
N TYR A 295 -20.14 7.48 -19.83
CA TYR A 295 -19.97 8.79 -19.22
C TYR A 295 -19.24 8.66 -17.88
N VAL A 296 -18.36 9.60 -17.60
CA VAL A 296 -17.53 9.69 -16.40
C VAL A 296 -17.83 11.01 -15.71
N GLU A 297 -18.00 10.99 -14.39
CA GLU A 297 -18.31 12.20 -13.63
C GLU A 297 -17.06 12.91 -13.09
N GLN A 298 -15.93 12.19 -12.96
CA GLN A 298 -14.71 12.79 -12.39
C GLN A 298 -13.45 12.26 -13.06
N GLY A 299 -12.52 13.16 -13.37
CA GLY A 299 -11.16 12.84 -13.77
C GLY A 299 -10.15 13.37 -12.76
N ILE A 300 -9.11 12.58 -12.45
CA ILE A 300 -8.03 12.98 -11.54
C ILE A 300 -6.67 12.56 -12.12
N ILE A 301 -5.74 13.51 -12.15
CA ILE A 301 -4.32 13.27 -12.47
C ILE A 301 -3.52 13.58 -11.21
N ALA A 302 -3.00 12.55 -10.51
CA ALA A 302 -2.45 12.74 -9.17
C ALA A 302 -1.38 11.73 -8.79
N GLY A 303 -0.69 12.04 -7.70
CA GLY A 303 0.21 11.14 -7.01
C GLY A 303 1.52 10.89 -7.76
N CYS A 304 2.22 9.86 -7.29
CA CYS A 304 3.52 9.47 -7.82
C CYS A 304 3.49 8.84 -9.23
N ALA A 305 2.32 8.41 -9.69
CA ALA A 305 2.12 7.87 -11.03
C ALA A 305 1.67 8.95 -12.01
N GLY A 306 0.63 9.73 -11.67
CA GLY A 306 0.00 10.70 -12.59
C GLY A 306 0.60 12.09 -12.53
N GLY A 307 1.08 12.54 -11.36
CA GLY A 307 1.51 13.92 -11.11
C GLY A 307 2.88 14.30 -11.67
N GLY A 308 3.49 13.47 -12.51
CA GLY A 308 4.77 13.76 -13.18
C GLY A 308 4.66 14.89 -14.18
N TYR A 309 5.78 15.56 -14.42
CA TYR A 309 5.84 16.74 -15.29
C TYR A 309 5.36 16.47 -16.72
N GLU A 310 5.87 15.43 -17.38
CA GLU A 310 5.49 15.09 -18.75
C GLU A 310 4.02 14.70 -18.89
N ASN A 311 3.44 14.00 -17.90
CA ASN A 311 2.03 13.63 -17.90
C ASN A 311 1.13 14.88 -17.89
N ILE A 312 1.46 15.85 -17.02
CA ILE A 312 0.66 17.09 -16.90
C ILE A 312 0.85 17.97 -18.12
N CYS A 313 2.06 18.06 -18.68
CA CYS A 313 2.31 18.79 -19.93
C CYS A 313 1.50 18.20 -21.11
N ALA A 314 1.48 16.87 -21.23
CA ALA A 314 0.70 16.20 -22.26
C ALA A 314 -0.81 16.42 -22.08
N ALA A 315 -1.30 16.37 -20.84
CA ALA A 315 -2.70 16.69 -20.54
C ALA A 315 -3.05 18.15 -20.89
N ALA A 316 -2.15 19.09 -20.59
CA ALA A 316 -2.31 20.50 -20.94
C ALA A 316 -2.32 20.71 -22.47
N ASP A 317 -1.46 20.00 -23.23
CA ASP A 317 -1.46 20.09 -24.69
C ASP A 317 -2.78 19.59 -25.30
N ILE A 318 -3.37 18.52 -24.76
CA ILE A 318 -4.68 18.02 -25.19
C ILE A 318 -5.79 19.03 -24.88
N LEU A 319 -5.74 19.66 -23.71
CA LEU A 319 -6.80 20.52 -23.20
C LEU A 319 -6.71 21.98 -23.66
N ARG A 320 -5.55 22.42 -24.14
CA ARG A 320 -5.35 23.83 -24.56
C ARG A 320 -6.41 24.30 -25.53
N GLY A 321 -7.05 25.43 -25.18
CA GLY A 321 -8.12 26.05 -25.99
C GLY A 321 -9.43 25.29 -25.96
N ARG A 322 -9.60 24.30 -25.11
CA ARG A 322 -10.82 23.51 -24.93
C ARG A 322 -11.47 23.82 -23.58
N SER A 323 -12.67 23.31 -23.37
CA SER A 323 -13.42 23.39 -22.12
C SER A 323 -13.81 21.97 -21.67
N ILE A 324 -13.72 21.70 -20.37
CA ILE A 324 -14.21 20.44 -19.78
C ILE A 324 -15.74 20.43 -19.63
N GLY A 325 -16.41 21.55 -19.96
CA GLY A 325 -17.87 21.74 -19.84
C GLY A 325 -18.26 22.31 -18.47
N ALA A 326 -19.57 22.55 -18.34
CA ALA A 326 -20.21 23.11 -17.12
C ALA A 326 -21.25 22.14 -16.53
N ASP A 327 -21.13 20.86 -16.83
CA ASP A 327 -22.01 19.78 -16.37
C ASP A 327 -21.35 19.01 -15.23
N GLU A 328 -21.73 17.78 -14.99
CA GLU A 328 -21.29 16.93 -13.85
C GLU A 328 -19.78 16.64 -13.86
N PHE A 329 -19.14 16.57 -15.04
CA PHE A 329 -17.72 16.21 -15.13
C PHE A 329 -16.81 17.26 -14.48
N THR A 330 -15.88 16.78 -13.65
CA THR A 330 -14.84 17.60 -13.02
C THR A 330 -13.45 17.04 -13.29
N LEU A 331 -12.42 17.88 -13.31
CA LEU A 331 -11.03 17.49 -13.46
C LEU A 331 -10.15 18.13 -12.38
N SER A 332 -9.45 17.31 -11.60
CA SER A 332 -8.43 17.77 -10.65
C SER A 332 -7.04 17.30 -11.05
N VAL A 333 -6.05 18.18 -10.97
CA VAL A 333 -4.65 17.92 -11.32
C VAL A 333 -3.76 18.26 -10.12
N TYR A 334 -2.92 17.28 -9.72
CA TYR A 334 -2.02 17.39 -8.58
C TYR A 334 -0.57 17.15 -9.05
N PRO A 335 0.23 18.20 -9.32
CA PRO A 335 1.66 18.03 -9.55
C PRO A 335 2.31 17.30 -8.38
N ALA A 336 3.21 16.36 -8.67
CA ALA A 336 3.77 15.47 -7.64
C ALA A 336 4.78 16.17 -6.71
N SER A 337 5.27 17.35 -7.10
CA SER A 337 6.15 18.17 -6.27
C SER A 337 6.01 19.66 -6.57
N THR A 338 6.45 20.51 -5.62
CA THR A 338 6.47 21.96 -5.81
C THR A 338 7.44 22.40 -6.92
N PRO A 339 8.61 21.78 -7.12
CA PRO A 339 9.42 22.05 -8.32
C PRO A 339 8.68 21.81 -9.63
N ILE A 340 7.92 20.71 -9.76
CA ILE A 340 7.06 20.47 -10.92
C ILE A 340 5.98 21.56 -11.04
N TYR A 341 5.29 21.86 -9.93
CA TYR A 341 4.24 22.90 -9.88
C TYR A 341 4.78 24.26 -10.36
N MET A 342 5.98 24.63 -9.88
CA MET A 342 6.62 25.89 -10.26
C MET A 342 6.98 25.94 -11.75
N GLU A 343 7.52 24.84 -12.30
CA GLU A 343 7.88 24.79 -13.72
C GLU A 343 6.64 24.85 -14.62
N LEU A 344 5.54 24.19 -14.25
CA LEU A 344 4.26 24.30 -14.94
C LEU A 344 3.66 25.72 -14.88
N ALA A 345 3.92 26.45 -13.79
CA ALA A 345 3.52 27.85 -13.69
C ALA A 345 4.39 28.75 -14.59
N ARG A 346 5.70 28.53 -14.59
CA ARG A 346 6.67 29.30 -15.40
C ARG A 346 6.44 29.15 -16.91
N ASN A 347 6.13 27.95 -17.38
CA ASN A 347 5.93 27.68 -18.81
C ASN A 347 4.49 27.81 -19.29
N GLY A 348 3.57 28.27 -18.41
CA GLY A 348 2.18 28.55 -18.75
C GLY A 348 1.24 27.34 -18.79
N ARG A 349 1.71 26.11 -18.55
CA ARG A 349 0.86 24.89 -18.58
C ARG A 349 -0.23 24.90 -17.51
N MET A 350 0.08 25.50 -16.37
CA MET A 350 -0.93 25.69 -15.33
C MET A 350 -2.06 26.60 -15.80
N ALA A 351 -1.74 27.70 -16.46
CA ALA A 351 -2.75 28.61 -17.02
C ALA A 351 -3.59 27.91 -18.09
N ASP A 352 -2.97 27.12 -18.97
CA ASP A 352 -3.68 26.32 -19.98
C ASP A 352 -4.74 25.39 -19.30
N LEU A 353 -4.37 24.68 -18.23
CA LEU A 353 -5.28 23.80 -17.50
C LEU A 353 -6.41 24.56 -16.80
N ILE A 354 -6.09 25.61 -16.05
CA ILE A 354 -7.08 26.41 -15.32
C ILE A 354 -8.11 27.03 -16.27
N ALA A 355 -7.66 27.51 -17.43
CA ALA A 355 -8.53 28.09 -18.44
C ALA A 355 -9.59 27.12 -19.00
N THR A 356 -9.36 25.80 -18.90
CA THR A 356 -10.32 24.77 -19.33
C THR A 356 -11.43 24.50 -18.31
N GLY A 357 -11.29 24.97 -17.06
CA GLY A 357 -12.12 24.64 -15.92
C GLY A 357 -11.53 23.57 -15.01
N ALA A 358 -10.33 23.08 -15.28
CA ALA A 358 -9.64 22.14 -14.40
C ALA A 358 -9.16 22.82 -13.10
N ILE A 359 -9.12 22.06 -12.01
CA ILE A 359 -8.63 22.52 -10.71
C ILE A 359 -7.20 22.02 -10.53
N VAL A 360 -6.23 22.95 -10.41
CA VAL A 360 -4.83 22.60 -10.12
C VAL A 360 -4.56 22.77 -8.63
N LYS A 361 -4.07 21.71 -7.99
CA LYS A 361 -3.80 21.65 -6.55
C LYS A 361 -2.31 21.39 -6.28
N THR A 362 -1.91 21.41 -5.02
CA THR A 362 -0.51 21.12 -4.59
C THR A 362 -0.26 19.63 -4.43
N ALA A 363 1.00 19.23 -4.24
CA ALA A 363 1.41 17.83 -4.04
C ALA A 363 0.68 17.19 -2.86
N PHE A 364 -0.06 16.12 -3.14
CA PHE A 364 -0.86 15.42 -2.14
C PHE A 364 -1.23 14.01 -2.62
N CYS A 365 -1.11 13.00 -1.77
CA CYS A 365 -1.44 11.61 -2.08
C CYS A 365 -2.93 11.27 -1.86
N GLY A 366 -3.71 12.16 -1.26
CA GLY A 366 -5.09 11.90 -0.85
C GLY A 366 -5.99 11.23 -1.88
N PRO A 367 -6.02 11.69 -3.15
CA PRO A 367 -6.84 11.07 -4.18
C PRO A 367 -6.50 9.60 -4.47
N CYS A 368 -5.29 9.14 -4.12
CA CYS A 368 -4.89 7.75 -4.33
C CYS A 368 -5.44 6.80 -3.26
N PHE A 369 -5.94 7.31 -2.13
CA PHE A 369 -6.41 6.48 -1.00
C PHE A 369 -7.71 6.97 -0.33
N GLY A 370 -8.45 7.88 -0.97
CA GLY A 370 -9.78 8.31 -0.52
C GLY A 370 -9.80 9.40 0.54
N ALA A 371 -8.75 10.22 0.61
CA ALA A 371 -8.66 11.37 1.52
C ALA A 371 -8.73 12.72 0.77
N GLY A 372 -9.51 12.82 -0.26
CA GLY A 372 -9.71 14.05 -1.03
C GLY A 372 -10.27 13.77 -2.43
N ASP A 373 -10.97 14.74 -2.98
CA ASP A 373 -11.68 14.60 -4.26
C ASP A 373 -12.59 13.34 -4.32
N THR A 374 -13.31 13.11 -3.23
CA THR A 374 -14.28 12.02 -3.15
C THR A 374 -15.45 12.31 -4.11
N PRO A 375 -15.79 11.39 -5.01
CA PRO A 375 -16.90 11.57 -5.94
C PRO A 375 -18.25 11.41 -5.24
N ALA A 376 -19.32 11.81 -5.91
CA ALA A 376 -20.69 11.62 -5.44
C ALA A 376 -21.04 10.12 -5.34
N ASN A 377 -22.13 9.82 -4.62
CA ASN A 377 -22.64 8.44 -4.56
C ASN A 377 -22.94 7.91 -5.96
N ASN A 378 -22.57 6.67 -6.22
CA ASN A 378 -22.64 5.98 -7.50
C ASN A 378 -21.90 6.67 -8.67
N ALA A 379 -21.03 7.66 -8.42
CA ALA A 379 -20.24 8.27 -9.49
C ALA A 379 -19.11 7.36 -9.97
N PHE A 380 -18.76 7.53 -11.23
CA PHE A 380 -17.64 6.85 -11.88
C PHE A 380 -16.49 7.84 -12.11
N SER A 381 -15.36 7.57 -11.48
CA SER A 381 -14.13 8.38 -11.53
C SER A 381 -13.05 7.69 -12.34
N ILE A 382 -12.36 8.41 -13.20
CA ILE A 382 -11.15 7.94 -13.89
C ILE A 382 -9.91 8.62 -13.32
N ARG A 383 -8.88 7.84 -12.98
CA ARG A 383 -7.71 8.38 -12.28
C ARG A 383 -6.41 7.88 -12.88
N HIS A 384 -5.48 8.79 -13.11
CA HIS A 384 -4.07 8.42 -13.19
C HIS A 384 -3.51 8.44 -11.77
N SER A 385 -3.70 7.35 -11.09
CA SER A 385 -3.24 7.04 -9.75
C SER A 385 -2.86 5.55 -9.73
N THR A 386 -2.69 4.96 -8.54
CA THR A 386 -2.09 3.62 -8.47
C THR A 386 -3.09 2.50 -8.25
N ARG A 387 -4.25 2.75 -7.61
CA ARG A 387 -5.20 1.70 -7.21
C ARG A 387 -6.66 2.14 -7.36
N ASN A 388 -7.52 1.14 -7.60
CA ASN A 388 -8.96 1.31 -7.76
C ASN A 388 -9.76 0.26 -6.96
N PHE A 389 -9.26 -0.15 -5.80
CA PHE A 389 -9.97 -1.06 -4.90
C PHE A 389 -11.31 -0.48 -4.43
N PRO A 390 -12.26 -1.33 -3.94
CA PRO A 390 -13.54 -0.85 -3.41
C PRO A 390 -13.34 0.23 -2.33
N ASN A 391 -14.16 1.29 -2.40
CA ASN A 391 -14.15 2.43 -1.49
C ASN A 391 -12.84 3.22 -1.37
N ARG A 392 -11.87 2.95 -2.25
CA ARG A 392 -10.58 3.66 -2.25
C ARG A 392 -10.71 5.12 -2.70
N GLU A 393 -11.82 5.47 -3.30
CA GLU A 393 -12.19 6.85 -3.65
C GLU A 393 -12.77 7.65 -2.48
N GLY A 394 -13.10 7.02 -1.35
CA GLY A 394 -13.56 7.64 -0.13
C GLY A 394 -15.05 7.49 0.19
N SER A 395 -15.82 6.73 -0.60
CA SER A 395 -17.20 6.39 -0.25
C SER A 395 -17.28 5.52 1.02
N LYS A 396 -18.41 5.57 1.73
CA LYS A 396 -18.60 4.89 3.02
C LYS A 396 -19.75 3.90 2.93
N LEU A 397 -19.44 2.61 2.86
CA LEU A 397 -20.43 1.53 2.78
C LEU A 397 -21.44 1.57 3.92
N GLN A 398 -21.01 1.84 5.16
CA GLN A 398 -21.88 1.96 6.33
C GLN A 398 -22.91 3.09 6.22
N ASN A 399 -22.72 4.04 5.29
CA ASN A 399 -23.71 5.08 4.95
C ASN A 399 -24.52 4.73 3.68
N GLY A 400 -24.44 3.50 3.18
CA GLY A 400 -25.07 3.09 1.92
C GLY A 400 -24.42 3.73 0.68
N GLN A 401 -23.18 4.20 0.77
CA GLN A 401 -22.48 4.88 -0.31
C GLN A 401 -21.53 3.97 -1.03
N ILE A 402 -21.49 4.10 -2.35
CA ILE A 402 -20.49 3.49 -3.22
C ILE A 402 -20.17 4.47 -4.36
N ALA A 403 -18.94 4.52 -4.76
CA ALA A 403 -18.48 5.08 -6.01
C ALA A 403 -17.42 4.17 -6.59
N SER A 404 -17.00 4.39 -7.80
CA SER A 404 -16.04 3.51 -8.45
C SER A 404 -14.93 4.27 -9.15
N VAL A 405 -13.76 3.66 -9.22
CA VAL A 405 -12.59 4.20 -9.89
C VAL A 405 -12.13 3.24 -10.98
N ALA A 406 -11.86 3.80 -12.16
CA ALA A 406 -11.03 3.15 -13.17
C ALA A 406 -9.67 3.85 -13.27
N LEU A 407 -8.61 3.10 -13.55
CA LEU A 407 -7.29 3.66 -13.77
C LEU A 407 -7.06 3.91 -15.26
N MET A 408 -6.54 5.08 -15.60
CA MET A 408 -6.22 5.48 -16.97
C MET A 408 -4.98 6.38 -17.01
N ASP A 409 -4.35 6.49 -18.17
CA ASP A 409 -3.28 7.46 -18.38
C ASP A 409 -3.81 8.91 -18.42
N ALA A 410 -3.00 9.85 -17.95
CA ALA A 410 -3.32 11.29 -17.92
C ALA A 410 -3.75 11.84 -19.29
N ARG A 411 -3.19 11.31 -20.37
CA ARG A 411 -3.52 11.71 -21.75
C ARG A 411 -4.94 11.34 -22.09
N SER A 412 -5.37 10.11 -21.80
CA SER A 412 -6.74 9.65 -22.04
C SER A 412 -7.75 10.27 -21.06
N ILE A 413 -7.34 10.61 -19.83
CA ILE A 413 -8.14 11.41 -18.91
C ILE A 413 -8.38 12.80 -19.51
N ALA A 414 -7.34 13.46 -20.03
CA ALA A 414 -7.46 14.76 -20.67
C ALA A 414 -8.32 14.71 -21.95
N ALA A 415 -8.21 13.65 -22.76
CA ALA A 415 -9.07 13.43 -23.92
C ALA A 415 -10.54 13.26 -23.52
N THR A 416 -10.81 12.51 -22.47
CA THR A 416 -12.17 12.35 -21.89
C THR A 416 -12.69 13.68 -21.36
N ALA A 417 -11.85 14.47 -20.69
CA ALA A 417 -12.19 15.81 -20.23
C ALA A 417 -12.51 16.77 -21.39
N ALA A 418 -11.69 16.76 -22.44
CA ALA A 418 -11.93 17.55 -23.67
C ALA A 418 -13.25 17.15 -24.34
N ASN A 419 -13.68 15.90 -24.18
CA ASN A 419 -14.97 15.38 -24.63
C ASN A 419 -16.06 15.42 -23.54
N LYS A 420 -15.89 16.30 -22.55
CA LYS A 420 -16.88 16.62 -21.51
C LYS A 420 -17.38 15.42 -20.70
N GLY A 421 -16.47 14.48 -20.36
CA GLY A 421 -16.77 13.30 -19.57
C GLY A 421 -17.10 12.03 -20.38
N TYR A 422 -17.19 12.07 -21.69
CA TYR A 422 -17.36 10.86 -22.49
C TYR A 422 -16.03 10.16 -22.71
N LEU A 423 -15.95 8.88 -22.32
CA LEU A 423 -14.74 8.08 -22.38
C LEU A 423 -14.09 8.12 -23.77
N THR A 424 -12.87 8.63 -23.84
CA THR A 424 -12.14 8.88 -25.09
C THR A 424 -10.67 8.48 -24.93
N ALA A 425 -10.16 7.73 -25.88
CA ALA A 425 -8.73 7.44 -25.95
C ALA A 425 -7.93 8.65 -26.45
N ALA A 426 -6.75 8.88 -25.89
CA ALA A 426 -5.90 9.98 -26.35
C ALA A 426 -5.45 9.82 -27.80
N THR A 427 -5.37 8.60 -28.31
CA THR A 427 -5.07 8.30 -29.73
C THR A 427 -6.17 8.71 -30.71
N ASP A 428 -7.40 8.99 -30.21
CA ASP A 428 -8.51 9.50 -31.03
C ASP A 428 -8.45 11.03 -31.18
N MET A 429 -7.47 11.68 -30.54
CA MET A 429 -7.29 13.12 -30.58
C MET A 429 -6.11 13.49 -31.49
N ASP A 430 -6.32 14.43 -32.40
CA ASP A 430 -5.23 15.03 -33.14
C ASP A 430 -4.60 16.17 -32.34
N VAL A 431 -3.47 15.87 -31.68
CA VAL A 431 -2.79 16.79 -30.76
C VAL A 431 -1.29 16.79 -31.05
N GLU A 432 -0.69 17.95 -31.08
CA GLU A 432 0.77 18.10 -31.06
C GLU A 432 1.26 18.18 -29.62
N TYR A 433 2.08 17.21 -29.22
CA TYR A 433 2.72 17.21 -27.89
C TYR A 433 4.01 18.01 -27.95
N THR A 434 4.05 19.12 -27.23
CA THR A 434 5.16 20.07 -27.29
C THR A 434 6.35 19.67 -26.43
N GLY A 435 6.14 18.85 -25.41
CA GLY A 435 7.20 18.26 -24.54
C GLY A 435 8.21 19.31 -24.01
N PRO A 436 7.77 20.36 -23.30
CA PRO A 436 8.69 21.40 -22.83
C PRO A 436 9.71 20.80 -21.86
N LYS A 437 10.99 21.21 -22.00
CA LYS A 437 12.06 20.70 -21.13
C LYS A 437 11.80 21.06 -19.68
N TYR A 438 12.01 20.10 -18.78
CA TYR A 438 11.91 20.29 -17.34
C TYR A 438 13.17 20.98 -16.77
N HIS A 439 12.98 21.98 -15.93
CA HIS A 439 14.02 22.65 -15.18
C HIS A 439 13.74 22.50 -13.68
N PHE A 440 14.57 21.74 -13.00
CA PHE A 440 14.46 21.55 -11.57
C PHE A 440 15.04 22.73 -10.80
N ASP A 441 14.23 23.32 -9.93
CA ASP A 441 14.64 24.43 -9.07
C ASP A 441 14.81 23.94 -7.63
N LYS A 442 16.03 23.62 -7.23
CA LYS A 442 16.34 23.08 -5.90
C LYS A 442 16.11 24.07 -4.76
N THR A 443 16.11 25.40 -5.05
CA THR A 443 15.93 26.43 -4.02
C THR A 443 14.60 26.32 -3.29
N ILE A 444 13.60 25.73 -3.94
CA ILE A 444 12.29 25.45 -3.33
C ILE A 444 12.46 24.53 -2.12
N TYR A 445 13.21 23.44 -2.26
CA TYR A 445 13.50 22.53 -1.15
C TYR A 445 14.47 23.13 -0.15
N GLU A 446 15.51 23.82 -0.60
CA GLU A 446 16.47 24.50 0.30
C GLU A 446 15.77 25.51 1.25
N ASN A 447 14.66 26.12 0.79
CA ASN A 447 13.91 27.09 1.60
C ASN A 447 12.94 26.43 2.61
N ARG A 448 12.51 25.17 2.40
CA ARG A 448 11.42 24.59 3.19
C ARG A 448 11.69 23.22 3.79
N VAL A 449 12.54 22.42 3.22
CA VAL A 449 12.88 21.09 3.74
C VAL A 449 13.92 21.24 4.84
N PHE A 450 13.64 20.67 6.00
CA PHE A 450 14.64 20.58 7.07
C PHE A 450 15.54 19.36 6.81
N ASP A 451 16.82 19.58 6.74
CA ASP A 451 17.83 18.53 6.59
C ASP A 451 18.91 18.68 7.67
N SER A 452 18.94 17.73 8.59
CA SER A 452 19.93 17.69 9.68
C SER A 452 21.35 17.36 9.20
N LYS A 453 21.53 16.96 7.95
CA LYS A 453 22.79 16.40 7.41
C LYS A 453 23.31 15.20 8.23
N GLY A 454 22.40 14.41 8.80
CA GLY A 454 22.72 13.25 9.65
C GLY A 454 23.20 13.59 11.05
N VAL A 455 23.12 14.87 11.46
CA VAL A 455 23.51 15.30 12.79
C VAL A 455 22.32 15.25 13.73
N ALA A 456 22.40 14.42 14.76
CA ALA A 456 21.40 14.34 15.83
C ALA A 456 21.63 15.45 16.87
N ASP A 457 20.53 15.97 17.43
CA ASP A 457 20.55 16.99 18.50
C ASP A 457 19.72 16.52 19.69
N ASP A 458 20.40 16.00 20.71
CA ASP A 458 19.78 15.48 21.94
C ASP A 458 19.05 16.54 22.76
N SER A 459 19.36 17.82 22.57
CA SER A 459 18.70 18.92 23.28
C SER A 459 17.26 19.18 22.80
N VAL A 460 16.89 18.65 21.64
CA VAL A 460 15.56 18.82 21.06
C VAL A 460 14.54 18.00 21.85
N GLU A 461 13.49 18.64 22.34
CA GLU A 461 12.33 17.99 22.92
C GLU A 461 11.35 17.57 21.80
N ILE A 462 10.92 16.30 21.83
CA ILE A 462 9.91 15.80 20.89
C ILE A 462 8.55 16.38 21.27
N LYS A 463 7.85 16.96 20.28
CA LYS A 463 6.48 17.42 20.45
C LYS A 463 5.49 16.28 20.27
N PHE A 464 4.77 15.95 21.33
CA PHE A 464 3.68 14.99 21.31
C PHE A 464 2.34 15.73 21.29
N GLY A 465 1.52 15.48 20.29
CA GLY A 465 0.12 15.86 20.35
C GLY A 465 -0.68 14.89 21.24
N PRO A 466 -1.84 15.28 21.77
CA PRO A 466 -2.66 14.42 22.62
C PRO A 466 -3.19 13.16 21.91
N ASN A 467 -3.18 13.14 20.59
CA ASN A 467 -3.53 11.98 19.73
C ASN A 467 -2.41 10.93 19.64
N ILE A 468 -1.15 11.30 19.87
CA ILE A 468 -0.01 10.37 19.75
C ILE A 468 0.03 9.50 21.01
N LYS A 469 -0.17 8.20 20.84
CA LYS A 469 -0.23 7.22 21.93
C LYS A 469 0.87 6.17 21.77
N ASP A 470 1.34 5.66 22.91
CA ASP A 470 2.22 4.51 22.93
C ASP A 470 1.50 3.21 22.59
N TRP A 471 2.25 2.22 22.19
CA TRP A 471 1.74 0.86 22.01
C TRP A 471 1.30 0.27 23.34
N PRO A 472 0.18 -0.49 23.38
CA PRO A 472 -0.18 -1.24 24.55
C PRO A 472 0.86 -2.32 24.86
N ALA A 473 0.93 -2.75 26.11
CA ALA A 473 1.84 -3.80 26.53
C ALA A 473 1.54 -5.12 25.79
N MET A 474 2.55 -5.67 25.14
CA MET A 474 2.49 -6.96 24.46
C MET A 474 3.10 -8.05 25.37
N VAL A 475 2.57 -9.28 25.27
CA VAL A 475 3.02 -10.41 26.09
C VAL A 475 3.67 -11.47 25.22
N ALA A 476 4.55 -12.26 25.82
CA ALA A 476 5.19 -13.40 25.16
C ALA A 476 4.16 -14.51 24.85
N LEU A 477 4.49 -15.33 23.86
CA LEU A 477 3.70 -16.50 23.51
C LEU A 477 3.68 -17.51 24.68
N THR A 478 2.49 -17.95 25.06
CA THR A 478 2.29 -19.00 26.06
C THR A 478 2.52 -20.39 25.49
N ASP A 479 2.65 -21.39 26.34
CA ASP A 479 2.91 -22.76 25.90
C ASP A 479 1.81 -23.30 24.98
N ASN A 480 0.54 -22.94 25.29
CA ASN A 480 -0.64 -23.30 24.51
C ASN A 480 -1.45 -22.06 24.18
N LEU A 481 -2.33 -22.13 23.19
CA LEU A 481 -3.30 -21.09 22.84
C LEU A 481 -4.72 -21.63 22.72
N VAL A 482 -5.66 -20.84 23.20
CA VAL A 482 -7.09 -20.94 22.84
C VAL A 482 -7.44 -19.74 21.98
N LEU A 483 -7.89 -20.00 20.76
CA LEU A 483 -8.22 -18.99 19.77
C LEU A 483 -9.70 -19.02 19.46
N LYS A 484 -10.40 -17.90 19.62
CA LYS A 484 -11.77 -17.76 19.10
C LYS A 484 -11.72 -17.26 17.67
N VAL A 485 -12.41 -17.94 16.76
CA VAL A 485 -12.61 -17.46 15.39
C VAL A 485 -13.64 -16.34 15.43
N VAL A 486 -13.23 -15.11 15.15
CA VAL A 486 -14.07 -13.92 15.26
C VAL A 486 -14.48 -13.31 13.93
N SER A 487 -13.88 -13.78 12.84
CA SER A 487 -14.28 -13.45 11.47
C SER A 487 -13.85 -14.53 10.50
N GLU A 488 -14.65 -14.74 9.46
CA GLU A 488 -14.42 -15.71 8.40
C GLU A 488 -14.73 -15.08 7.05
N ILE A 489 -13.71 -14.97 6.20
CA ILE A 489 -13.76 -14.21 4.94
C ILE A 489 -13.44 -15.14 3.76
N HIS A 490 -14.41 -15.36 2.89
CA HIS A 490 -14.31 -16.30 1.77
C HIS A 490 -14.03 -15.63 0.42
N ASP A 491 -13.83 -14.31 0.38
CA ASP A 491 -13.43 -13.63 -0.84
C ASP A 491 -12.09 -14.19 -1.36
N PRO A 492 -11.92 -14.34 -2.68
CA PRO A 492 -10.68 -14.85 -3.25
C PRO A 492 -9.43 -14.08 -2.85
N VAL A 493 -9.56 -12.79 -2.57
CA VAL A 493 -8.51 -11.89 -2.06
C VAL A 493 -9.13 -10.92 -1.08
N THR A 494 -8.52 -10.76 0.09
CA THR A 494 -8.90 -9.72 1.05
C THR A 494 -7.82 -8.64 1.04
N THR A 495 -8.21 -7.43 0.68
CA THR A 495 -7.29 -6.30 0.62
C THR A 495 -6.95 -5.73 2.00
N THR A 496 -5.85 -5.02 2.11
CA THR A 496 -5.50 -4.31 3.35
C THR A 496 -6.47 -3.17 3.66
N ASP A 497 -7.15 -2.61 2.65
CA ASP A 497 -8.19 -1.59 2.85
C ASP A 497 -9.49 -2.17 3.43
N GLU A 498 -9.77 -3.46 3.21
CA GLU A 498 -10.85 -4.19 3.89
C GLU A 498 -10.45 -4.56 5.33
N LEU A 499 -9.17 -4.92 5.55
CA LEU A 499 -8.64 -5.20 6.89
C LEU A 499 -8.57 -3.94 7.76
N ILE A 500 -8.13 -2.82 7.19
CA ILE A 500 -8.08 -1.50 7.84
C ILE A 500 -8.24 -0.38 6.81
N PRO A 501 -9.34 0.38 6.82
CA PRO A 501 -9.60 1.42 5.83
C PRO A 501 -8.52 2.52 5.82
N SER A 502 -7.92 2.79 4.66
CA SER A 502 -6.78 3.71 4.57
C SER A 502 -7.18 5.18 4.72
N GLY A 503 -8.12 5.68 3.92
CA GLY A 503 -8.50 7.10 3.90
C GLY A 503 -9.24 7.53 5.16
N GLU A 504 -10.23 6.75 5.56
CA GLU A 504 -11.08 7.03 6.72
C GLU A 504 -10.31 7.09 8.04
N THR A 505 -9.24 6.30 8.14
CA THR A 505 -8.47 6.15 9.38
C THR A 505 -7.15 6.91 9.37
N SER A 506 -6.87 7.70 8.35
CA SER A 506 -5.57 8.35 8.18
C SER A 506 -5.17 9.21 9.38
N SER A 507 -6.13 9.92 9.98
CA SER A 507 -5.89 10.77 11.15
C SER A 507 -5.71 10.02 12.48
N TYR A 508 -5.97 8.71 12.52
CA TYR A 508 -5.82 7.89 13.74
C TYR A 508 -4.53 7.07 13.77
N ARG A 509 -3.68 7.19 12.75
CA ARG A 509 -2.47 6.37 12.60
C ARG A 509 -1.42 6.56 13.70
N SER A 510 -1.47 7.68 14.41
CA SER A 510 -0.62 7.96 15.56
C SER A 510 -1.18 7.40 16.90
N ASN A 511 -2.34 6.78 16.87
CA ASN A 511 -3.00 6.18 18.02
C ASN A 511 -3.36 4.72 17.75
N PRO A 512 -2.50 3.75 18.11
CA PRO A 512 -2.72 2.34 17.81
C PRO A 512 -4.05 1.80 18.37
N ILE A 513 -4.46 2.26 19.55
CA ILE A 513 -5.70 1.82 20.22
C ILE A 513 -6.92 2.39 19.47
N GLY A 514 -6.89 3.69 19.15
CA GLY A 514 -7.98 4.34 18.42
C GLY A 514 -8.09 3.82 16.97
N LEU A 515 -6.96 3.55 16.33
CA LEU A 515 -6.94 2.97 14.99
C LEU A 515 -7.54 1.57 14.95
N ALA A 516 -7.26 0.74 15.95
CA ALA A 516 -7.75 -0.64 16.01
C ALA A 516 -9.29 -0.73 16.02
N GLU A 517 -9.99 0.31 16.46
CA GLU A 517 -11.48 0.39 16.43
C GLU A 517 -12.06 0.31 14.99
N PHE A 518 -11.25 0.53 13.98
CA PHE A 518 -11.67 0.47 12.56
C PHE A 518 -11.31 -0.85 11.87
N THR A 519 -10.74 -1.81 12.61
CA THR A 519 -10.35 -3.10 12.03
C THR A 519 -11.57 -3.82 11.46
N LEU A 520 -11.48 -4.23 10.18
CA LEU A 520 -12.56 -4.89 9.43
C LEU A 520 -13.89 -4.10 9.38
N SER A 521 -13.88 -2.79 9.69
CA SER A 521 -15.12 -1.99 9.79
C SER A 521 -15.94 -1.99 8.50
N ARG A 522 -15.32 -2.20 7.34
CA ARG A 522 -15.97 -2.29 6.03
C ARG A 522 -16.39 -3.71 5.65
N LYS A 523 -15.73 -4.73 6.21
CA LYS A 523 -15.93 -6.14 5.82
C LYS A 523 -16.72 -6.94 6.85
N ASP A 524 -16.37 -6.82 8.11
CA ASP A 524 -17.08 -7.42 9.25
C ASP A 524 -17.16 -6.42 10.40
N PRO A 525 -18.16 -5.51 10.40
CA PRO A 525 -18.30 -4.49 11.45
C PRO A 525 -18.44 -5.04 12.87
N ALA A 526 -18.81 -6.31 13.03
CA ALA A 526 -18.93 -6.96 14.34
C ALA A 526 -17.57 -7.44 14.89
N TYR A 527 -16.53 -7.49 14.06
CA TYR A 527 -15.21 -8.01 14.43
C TYR A 527 -14.64 -7.37 15.69
N VAL A 528 -14.61 -6.04 15.76
CA VAL A 528 -14.01 -5.30 16.88
C VAL A 528 -14.67 -5.67 18.22
N GLY A 529 -15.99 -5.73 18.25
CA GLY A 529 -16.73 -6.14 19.44
C GLY A 529 -16.37 -7.55 19.88
N LYS A 530 -16.40 -8.51 18.96
CA LYS A 530 -16.06 -9.92 19.23
C LYS A 530 -14.61 -10.07 19.71
N ALA A 531 -13.65 -9.40 19.06
CA ALA A 531 -12.25 -9.45 19.43
C ALA A 531 -11.99 -8.88 20.83
N LYS A 532 -12.62 -7.74 21.15
CA LYS A 532 -12.55 -7.13 22.48
C LYS A 532 -13.11 -8.01 23.59
N ASP A 533 -14.19 -8.75 23.33
CA ASP A 533 -14.74 -9.65 24.32
C ASP A 533 -13.78 -10.81 24.62
N VAL A 534 -13.11 -11.35 23.60
CA VAL A 534 -12.02 -12.34 23.79
C VAL A 534 -10.85 -11.72 24.56
N GLN A 535 -10.48 -10.48 24.24
CA GLN A 535 -9.39 -9.78 24.91
C GLN A 535 -9.65 -9.53 26.39
N LYS A 536 -10.92 -9.28 26.77
CA LYS A 536 -11.31 -9.14 28.19
C LYS A 536 -11.08 -10.44 28.97
N GLU A 537 -11.34 -11.59 28.36
CA GLU A 537 -11.05 -12.90 28.99
C GLU A 537 -9.52 -13.09 29.16
N GLU A 538 -8.71 -12.70 28.17
CA GLU A 538 -7.26 -12.75 28.30
C GLU A 538 -6.75 -11.81 29.42
N TYR A 539 -7.32 -10.62 29.57
CA TYR A 539 -6.97 -9.72 30.68
C TYR A 539 -7.39 -10.31 32.03
N ALA A 540 -8.60 -10.91 32.12
CA ALA A 540 -9.03 -11.59 33.33
C ALA A 540 -8.07 -12.74 33.69
N ARG A 541 -7.65 -13.53 32.70
CA ARG A 541 -6.65 -14.60 32.88
C ARG A 541 -5.35 -14.06 33.46
N ARG A 542 -4.80 -12.99 32.89
CA ARG A 542 -3.54 -12.38 33.35
C ARG A 542 -3.63 -11.79 34.74
N ASP A 543 -4.79 -11.22 35.07
CA ASP A 543 -5.06 -10.65 36.39
C ASP A 543 -5.40 -11.70 37.45
N GLY A 544 -5.46 -12.98 37.08
CA GLY A 544 -5.88 -14.08 37.97
C GLY A 544 -7.34 -14.00 38.41
N LYS A 545 -8.19 -13.37 37.57
CA LYS A 545 -9.64 -13.25 37.79
C LYS A 545 -10.38 -14.42 37.16
N ASP A 546 -11.63 -14.60 37.57
CA ASP A 546 -12.51 -15.63 37.02
C ASP A 546 -12.78 -15.38 35.54
N LEU A 547 -12.65 -16.44 34.73
CA LEU A 547 -12.96 -16.47 33.30
C LEU A 547 -14.47 -16.76 33.09
N GLY A 548 -14.98 -16.41 31.89
CA GLY A 548 -16.39 -16.59 31.55
C GLY A 548 -17.27 -15.45 32.00
N THR A 549 -16.70 -14.33 32.49
CA THR A 549 -17.50 -13.15 32.86
C THR A 549 -18.01 -12.42 31.61
N THR A 550 -17.23 -12.33 30.58
CA THR A 550 -17.59 -11.69 29.29
C THR A 550 -18.13 -12.73 28.31
N LEU A 551 -17.47 -13.87 28.21
CA LEU A 551 -17.84 -15.01 27.37
C LEU A 551 -18.17 -16.22 28.26
N PRO A 552 -19.43 -16.40 28.66
CA PRO A 552 -19.80 -17.44 29.62
C PRO A 552 -19.40 -18.86 29.22
N GLU A 553 -19.32 -19.11 27.90
CA GLU A 553 -18.89 -20.40 27.33
C GLU A 553 -17.39 -20.69 27.53
N MET A 554 -16.59 -19.70 27.89
CA MET A 554 -15.13 -19.87 28.06
C MET A 554 -14.79 -20.89 29.17
N THR A 555 -15.60 -20.94 30.23
CA THR A 555 -15.39 -21.91 31.31
C THR A 555 -15.57 -23.34 30.81
N ASP A 556 -16.65 -23.61 30.05
CA ASP A 556 -16.92 -24.92 29.46
C ASP A 556 -15.80 -25.31 28.44
N VAL A 557 -15.35 -24.36 27.62
CA VAL A 557 -14.24 -24.56 26.69
C VAL A 557 -12.97 -25.01 27.41
N LEU A 558 -12.61 -24.34 28.50
CA LEU A 558 -11.40 -24.68 29.26
C LEU A 558 -11.57 -26.02 30.00
N ASP A 559 -12.74 -26.34 30.50
CA ASP A 559 -13.01 -27.63 31.15
C ASP A 559 -12.93 -28.78 30.14
N LYS A 560 -13.44 -28.62 28.93
CA LYS A 560 -13.29 -29.58 27.83
C LYS A 560 -11.82 -29.78 27.44
N ILE A 561 -11.06 -28.69 27.39
CA ILE A 561 -9.61 -28.75 27.10
C ILE A 561 -8.89 -29.53 28.21
N LYS A 562 -9.13 -29.20 29.49
CA LYS A 562 -8.52 -29.88 30.65
C LYS A 562 -8.86 -31.37 30.71
N ALA A 563 -10.06 -31.75 30.30
CA ALA A 563 -10.44 -33.16 30.23
C ALA A 563 -9.56 -33.97 29.27
N ASN A 564 -9.14 -33.38 28.18
CA ASN A 564 -8.29 -34.03 27.17
C ASN A 564 -6.80 -33.74 27.38
N TYR A 565 -6.45 -32.61 27.98
CA TYR A 565 -5.10 -32.14 28.25
C TYR A 565 -4.94 -31.70 29.72
N PRO A 566 -4.77 -32.65 30.67
CA PRO A 566 -4.78 -32.35 32.11
C PRO A 566 -3.72 -31.36 32.59
N MET A 567 -2.63 -31.17 31.82
CA MET A 567 -1.55 -30.24 32.17
C MET A 567 -1.86 -28.78 31.78
N VAL A 568 -2.95 -28.55 31.04
CA VAL A 568 -3.37 -27.20 30.64
C VAL A 568 -3.98 -26.46 31.81
N ASN A 569 -3.55 -25.22 31.99
CA ASN A 569 -4.04 -24.32 33.02
C ASN A 569 -4.02 -22.87 32.54
N THR A 570 -4.54 -21.97 33.33
CA THR A 570 -4.63 -20.54 33.00
C THR A 570 -3.26 -19.82 32.96
N GLU A 571 -2.20 -20.37 33.53
CA GLU A 571 -0.86 -19.78 33.50
C GLU A 571 -0.14 -20.10 32.18
N ASN A 572 -0.28 -21.34 31.68
CA ASN A 572 0.43 -21.81 30.48
C ASN A 572 -0.39 -21.73 29.19
N THR A 573 -1.63 -21.21 29.23
CA THR A 573 -2.51 -21.17 28.08
C THR A 573 -3.09 -19.77 27.85
N GLY A 574 -2.65 -19.11 26.79
CA GLY A 574 -3.15 -17.79 26.38
C GLY A 574 -4.49 -17.88 25.67
N ILE A 575 -5.26 -16.81 25.77
CA ILE A 575 -6.56 -16.64 25.11
C ILE A 575 -6.44 -15.52 24.10
N GLY A 576 -6.91 -15.74 22.87
CA GLY A 576 -6.87 -14.71 21.84
C GLY A 576 -7.86 -14.95 20.72
N SER A 577 -7.92 -13.99 19.80
CA SER A 577 -8.73 -14.09 18.60
C SER A 577 -7.91 -14.49 17.38
N THR A 578 -8.61 -15.05 16.41
CA THR A 578 -8.09 -15.33 15.07
C THR A 578 -9.15 -15.00 14.02
N ILE A 579 -8.70 -14.75 12.80
CA ILE A 579 -9.57 -14.66 11.62
C ILE A 579 -9.17 -15.76 10.62
N PHE A 580 -10.14 -16.19 9.83
CA PHE A 580 -9.86 -16.91 8.59
C PHE A 580 -10.08 -15.97 7.40
N ALA A 581 -9.19 -16.04 6.42
CA ALA A 581 -9.38 -15.42 5.11
C ALA A 581 -8.64 -16.23 4.04
N VAL A 582 -9.27 -16.40 2.85
CA VAL A 582 -8.69 -17.20 1.77
C VAL A 582 -7.30 -16.69 1.39
N LYS A 583 -7.17 -15.41 1.08
CA LYS A 583 -5.91 -14.78 0.65
C LYS A 583 -5.81 -13.32 1.11
N PRO A 584 -5.50 -13.09 2.40
CA PRO A 584 -5.45 -11.74 2.95
C PRO A 584 -4.13 -11.02 2.65
N GLY A 585 -4.21 -9.66 2.61
CA GLY A 585 -3.07 -8.78 2.70
C GLY A 585 -2.57 -8.16 1.39
N ASP A 586 -3.42 -8.11 0.36
CA ASP A 586 -3.12 -7.33 -0.84
C ASP A 586 -3.39 -5.84 -0.58
N GLY A 587 -2.42 -4.98 -0.84
CA GLY A 587 -2.58 -3.54 -0.65
C GLY A 587 -1.43 -2.86 0.07
N SER A 588 -1.68 -1.65 0.64
CA SER A 588 -0.65 -0.77 1.20
C SER A 588 -0.57 -0.75 2.73
N ALA A 589 -1.71 -0.80 3.42
CA ALA A 589 -1.77 -0.66 4.89
C ALA A 589 -1.45 -1.97 5.64
N ARG A 590 -0.44 -2.70 5.19
CA ARG A 590 -0.13 -4.07 5.67
C ARG A 590 0.29 -4.12 7.13
N GLU A 591 1.04 -3.13 7.58
CA GLU A 591 1.48 -3.04 8.97
C GLU A 591 0.27 -2.82 9.88
N GLN A 592 -0.57 -1.84 9.58
CA GLN A 592 -1.76 -1.54 10.38
C GLN A 592 -2.80 -2.67 10.31
N ALA A 593 -2.91 -3.34 9.17
CA ALA A 593 -3.76 -4.51 9.03
C ALA A 593 -3.38 -5.66 9.99
N ALA A 594 -2.10 -5.78 10.34
CA ALA A 594 -1.61 -6.74 11.32
C ALA A 594 -1.64 -6.17 12.75
N SER A 595 -1.06 -4.98 12.98
CA SER A 595 -0.93 -4.40 14.32
C SER A 595 -2.28 -4.13 14.97
N CYS A 596 -3.29 -3.69 14.23
CA CYS A 596 -4.62 -3.44 14.77
C CYS A 596 -5.28 -4.71 15.31
N GLN A 597 -5.13 -5.83 14.63
CA GLN A 597 -5.60 -7.13 15.14
C GLN A 597 -4.86 -7.51 16.42
N LYS A 598 -3.53 -7.31 16.47
CA LYS A 598 -2.73 -7.59 17.67
C LYS A 598 -3.15 -6.70 18.85
N VAL A 599 -3.38 -5.42 18.61
CA VAL A 599 -3.87 -4.46 19.64
C VAL A 599 -5.21 -4.92 20.23
N LEU A 600 -6.07 -5.55 19.42
CA LEU A 600 -7.36 -6.12 19.85
C LEU A 600 -7.26 -7.56 20.40
N GLY A 601 -6.06 -8.05 20.71
CA GLY A 601 -5.86 -9.38 21.26
C GLY A 601 -5.77 -10.52 20.24
N GLY A 602 -5.54 -10.21 18.96
CA GLY A 602 -5.28 -11.20 17.93
C GLY A 602 -3.95 -11.93 18.12
N TRP A 603 -3.95 -13.26 18.00
CA TRP A 603 -2.75 -14.09 18.07
C TRP A 603 -2.40 -14.79 16.78
N ALA A 604 -3.35 -14.91 15.87
CA ALA A 604 -3.13 -15.60 14.61
C ALA A 604 -4.02 -15.04 13.49
N ASN A 605 -3.58 -15.27 12.25
CA ASN A 605 -4.45 -15.39 11.09
C ASN A 605 -4.36 -16.82 10.57
N ILE A 606 -5.45 -17.34 10.02
CA ILE A 606 -5.50 -18.61 9.30
C ILE A 606 -5.87 -18.29 7.86
N ALA A 607 -5.06 -18.75 6.90
CA ALA A 607 -5.26 -18.46 5.49
C ALA A 607 -4.93 -19.68 4.62
N ASN A 608 -5.52 -19.77 3.42
CA ASN A 608 -5.05 -20.75 2.43
C ASN A 608 -3.73 -20.25 1.81
N GLU A 609 -3.61 -18.95 1.58
CA GLU A 609 -2.41 -18.28 1.07
C GLU A 609 -2.35 -16.84 1.58
N TYR A 610 -1.17 -16.28 1.76
CA TYR A 610 -1.00 -14.85 2.01
C TYR A 610 -0.77 -14.13 0.68
N ALA A 611 -1.52 -13.05 0.41
CA ALA A 611 -1.46 -12.31 -0.84
C ALA A 611 -0.06 -11.75 -1.11
N THR A 612 0.64 -11.31 -0.06
CA THR A 612 2.01 -10.80 -0.15
C THR A 612 2.87 -11.31 1.00
N LYS A 613 4.17 -11.53 0.72
CA LYS A 613 5.15 -11.79 1.78
C LYS A 613 5.13 -10.69 2.85
N ARG A 614 4.90 -9.46 2.44
CA ARG A 614 4.93 -8.26 3.29
C ARG A 614 3.84 -8.26 4.36
N TYR A 615 2.61 -8.68 4.05
CA TYR A 615 1.57 -8.79 5.07
C TYR A 615 1.91 -9.90 6.08
N ARG A 616 2.39 -11.05 5.59
CA ARG A 616 2.83 -12.15 6.45
C ARG A 616 3.98 -11.73 7.38
N SER A 617 4.97 -11.00 6.87
CA SER A 617 6.08 -10.47 7.69
C SER A 617 5.59 -9.49 8.77
N ASN A 618 4.57 -8.69 8.48
CA ASN A 618 4.00 -7.80 9.49
C ASN A 618 3.24 -8.56 10.58
N LEU A 619 2.52 -9.63 10.27
CA LEU A 619 1.95 -10.51 11.30
C LEU A 619 3.04 -11.04 12.23
N ILE A 620 4.12 -11.55 11.68
CA ILE A 620 5.27 -12.07 12.44
C ILE A 620 5.89 -11.00 13.33
N ASN A 621 6.15 -9.82 12.81
CA ASN A 621 6.75 -8.70 13.56
C ASN A 621 5.88 -8.22 14.72
N TRP A 622 4.56 -8.37 14.61
CA TRP A 622 3.62 -8.15 15.70
C TRP A 622 3.36 -9.40 16.56
N GLY A 623 4.17 -10.46 16.36
CA GLY A 623 4.10 -11.69 17.15
C GLY A 623 2.84 -12.51 16.92
N MET A 624 2.20 -12.33 15.77
CA MET A 624 1.05 -13.13 15.36
C MET A 624 1.50 -14.33 14.53
N LEU A 625 0.81 -15.45 14.71
CA LEU A 625 1.06 -16.69 14.01
C LEU A 625 0.41 -16.68 12.62
N PRO A 626 1.21 -16.71 11.52
CA PRO A 626 0.66 -16.69 10.17
C PRO A 626 0.34 -18.11 9.70
N PHE A 627 -0.68 -18.71 10.26
CA PHE A 627 -1.07 -20.08 9.94
C PHE A 627 -1.56 -20.23 8.51
N LEU A 628 -1.22 -21.36 7.91
CA LEU A 628 -1.72 -21.84 6.64
C LEU A 628 -2.55 -23.09 6.87
N ILE A 629 -3.68 -23.18 6.17
CA ILE A 629 -4.56 -24.35 6.08
C ILE A 629 -4.76 -24.71 4.61
N GLU A 630 -4.89 -26.00 4.31
CA GLU A 630 -5.13 -26.49 2.95
C GLU A 630 -6.50 -26.00 2.43
N GLU A 631 -6.57 -25.75 1.12
CA GLU A 631 -7.85 -25.40 0.48
C GLU A 631 -8.86 -26.54 0.61
N GLY A 632 -10.11 -26.21 0.88
CA GLY A 632 -11.19 -27.17 1.03
C GLY A 632 -12.24 -26.72 2.04
N GLU A 633 -13.02 -27.67 2.54
CA GLU A 633 -14.00 -27.43 3.59
C GLU A 633 -13.27 -27.16 4.92
N LEU A 634 -13.58 -26.02 5.55
CA LEU A 634 -12.97 -25.64 6.82
C LEU A 634 -13.42 -26.59 7.94
N PRO A 635 -12.50 -26.98 8.84
CA PRO A 635 -12.85 -27.80 9.99
C PRO A 635 -13.65 -27.04 11.07
N PHE A 636 -13.69 -25.70 11.01
CA PHE A 636 -14.29 -24.79 11.99
C PHE A 636 -15.18 -23.74 11.30
N GLU A 637 -15.96 -23.05 12.11
CA GLU A 637 -16.84 -21.94 11.69
C GLU A 637 -16.56 -20.69 12.54
N ASN A 638 -17.08 -19.54 12.07
CA ASN A 638 -17.02 -18.27 12.83
C ASN A 638 -17.73 -18.43 14.19
N GLY A 639 -17.02 -18.15 15.27
CA GLY A 639 -17.48 -18.34 16.65
C GLY A 639 -16.88 -19.55 17.37
N ASP A 640 -16.29 -20.50 16.64
CA ASP A 640 -15.66 -21.67 17.21
C ASP A 640 -14.40 -21.31 18.03
N TYR A 641 -14.09 -22.17 18.99
CA TYR A 641 -12.85 -22.14 19.76
C TYR A 641 -11.88 -23.19 19.25
N LEU A 642 -10.67 -22.74 18.97
CA LEU A 642 -9.57 -23.59 18.49
C LEU A 642 -8.54 -23.73 19.60
N PHE A 643 -8.15 -24.94 19.93
CA PHE A 643 -7.06 -25.21 20.87
C PHE A 643 -5.81 -25.63 20.11
N VAL A 644 -4.69 -24.95 20.40
CA VAL A 644 -3.38 -25.22 19.80
C VAL A 644 -2.39 -25.57 20.91
N PRO A 645 -2.29 -26.87 21.27
CA PRO A 645 -1.36 -27.31 22.31
C PRO A 645 0.09 -27.20 21.86
N GLY A 646 0.99 -26.89 22.80
CA GLY A 646 2.43 -26.91 22.59
C GLY A 646 2.93 -25.93 21.52
N ILE A 647 2.20 -24.89 21.20
CA ILE A 647 2.53 -23.96 20.10
C ILE A 647 3.89 -23.29 20.31
N LYS A 648 4.23 -22.92 21.53
CA LYS A 648 5.51 -22.30 21.85
C LYS A 648 6.69 -23.21 21.52
N GLU A 649 6.58 -24.49 21.91
CA GLU A 649 7.58 -25.52 21.59
C GLU A 649 7.62 -25.78 20.08
N ALA A 650 6.48 -25.85 19.41
CA ALA A 650 6.40 -26.05 17.97
C ALA A 650 7.10 -24.91 17.19
N VAL A 651 6.90 -23.66 17.59
CA VAL A 651 7.60 -22.51 17.01
C VAL A 651 9.12 -22.61 17.26
N ALA A 652 9.54 -22.93 18.48
CA ALA A 652 10.94 -23.04 18.85
C ALA A 652 11.66 -24.18 18.10
N ASN A 653 11.01 -25.32 17.96
CA ASN A 653 11.59 -26.55 17.37
C ASN A 653 11.40 -26.68 15.85
N LYS A 654 10.89 -25.63 15.18
CA LYS A 654 10.67 -25.62 13.72
C LYS A 654 9.71 -26.72 13.23
N THR A 655 8.68 -27.03 14.03
CA THR A 655 7.68 -28.03 13.67
C THR A 655 6.90 -27.57 12.44
N GLU A 656 6.85 -28.39 11.39
CA GLU A 656 6.22 -28.05 10.12
C GLU A 656 4.69 -28.12 10.19
N VAL A 657 4.17 -29.18 10.81
CA VAL A 657 2.73 -29.42 10.96
C VAL A 657 2.34 -29.28 12.41
N ILE A 658 1.44 -28.37 12.69
CA ILE A 658 0.95 -28.05 14.03
C ILE A 658 -0.46 -28.59 14.16
N LYS A 659 -0.66 -29.48 15.11
CA LYS A 659 -1.99 -30.02 15.42
C LYS A 659 -2.80 -28.98 16.17
N ALA A 660 -4.02 -28.78 15.72
CA ALA A 660 -5.02 -27.93 16.35
C ALA A 660 -6.36 -28.68 16.48
N TYR A 661 -7.20 -28.23 17.36
CA TYR A 661 -8.47 -28.90 17.67
C TYR A 661 -9.60 -27.87 17.73
N VAL A 662 -10.71 -28.15 17.06
CA VAL A 662 -11.95 -27.44 17.32
C VAL A 662 -12.53 -27.96 18.63
N VAL A 663 -12.72 -27.08 19.60
CA VAL A 663 -13.18 -27.44 20.95
C VAL A 663 -14.70 -27.54 20.95
N GLY A 664 -15.21 -28.75 20.99
CA GLY A 664 -16.62 -29.08 21.07
C GLY A 664 -16.84 -30.32 21.95
N ASP A 665 -17.97 -30.96 21.85
CA ASP A 665 -18.24 -32.23 22.56
C ASP A 665 -17.32 -33.35 22.08
N ASN A 666 -16.91 -33.25 20.80
CA ASN A 666 -15.82 -34.06 20.21
C ASN A 666 -14.72 -33.12 19.74
N PHE A 667 -13.50 -33.33 20.23
CA PHE A 667 -12.32 -32.63 19.72
C PHE A 667 -12.08 -33.01 18.27
N LYS A 668 -12.31 -32.08 17.32
CA LYS A 668 -12.06 -32.29 15.90
C LYS A 668 -10.63 -31.84 15.57
N GLU A 669 -9.74 -32.80 15.36
CA GLU A 669 -8.34 -32.52 14.99
C GLU A 669 -8.22 -32.02 13.56
N PHE A 670 -7.31 -31.04 13.33
CA PHE A 670 -6.91 -30.57 12.03
C PHE A 670 -5.47 -30.04 12.05
N ASP A 671 -4.91 -29.86 10.87
CA ASP A 671 -3.53 -29.47 10.68
C ASP A 671 -3.37 -28.01 10.27
N LEU A 672 -2.44 -27.32 10.90
CA LEU A 672 -1.99 -25.98 10.53
C LEU A 672 -0.49 -26.00 10.18
N LYS A 673 -0.05 -25.09 9.34
CA LYS A 673 1.37 -24.89 8.99
C LYS A 673 1.74 -23.43 9.20
N LEU A 674 3.00 -23.16 9.61
CA LEU A 674 3.51 -21.79 9.70
C LEU A 674 4.25 -21.34 8.43
N GLY A 675 4.60 -22.29 7.56
CA GLY A 675 5.51 -22.06 6.44
C GLY A 675 6.94 -21.78 6.92
N GLU A 676 7.79 -21.32 6.01
CA GLU A 676 9.17 -20.99 6.34
C GLU A 676 9.26 -19.74 7.23
N LEU A 677 9.99 -19.87 8.33
CA LEU A 677 10.33 -18.79 9.26
C LEU A 677 11.83 -18.78 9.49
N THR A 678 12.45 -17.61 9.52
CA THR A 678 13.84 -17.45 9.97
C THR A 678 13.93 -17.65 11.49
N ASP A 679 15.13 -17.86 11.99
CA ASP A 679 15.34 -18.00 13.44
C ASP A 679 14.99 -16.70 14.19
N GLU A 680 15.26 -15.54 13.58
CA GLU A 680 14.86 -14.24 14.11
C GLU A 680 13.33 -14.11 14.18
N GLU A 681 12.62 -14.42 13.11
CA GLU A 681 11.14 -14.38 13.06
C GLU A 681 10.51 -15.27 14.14
N ARG A 682 11.09 -16.46 14.39
CA ARG A 682 10.65 -17.34 15.50
C ARG A 682 10.84 -16.68 16.86
N GLN A 683 11.99 -16.05 17.10
CA GLN A 683 12.25 -15.35 18.36
C GLN A 683 11.30 -14.16 18.56
N ILE A 684 10.97 -13.42 17.51
CA ILE A 684 9.99 -12.32 17.57
C ILE A 684 8.62 -12.87 17.99
N ILE A 685 8.14 -13.95 17.37
CA ILE A 685 6.88 -14.59 17.74
C ILE A 685 6.91 -15.06 19.20
N LEU A 686 7.97 -15.75 19.62
CA LEU A 686 8.12 -16.25 21.00
C LEU A 686 8.12 -15.11 22.03
N LYS A 687 8.73 -13.98 21.72
CA LYS A 687 8.75 -12.78 22.60
C LYS A 687 7.45 -11.97 22.54
N GLY A 688 6.55 -12.29 21.63
CA GLY A 688 5.24 -11.68 21.47
C GLY A 688 5.15 -10.47 20.53
N CYS A 689 6.27 -9.82 20.20
CA CYS A 689 6.43 -8.85 19.13
C CYS A 689 7.88 -8.36 19.02
N LEU A 690 8.16 -7.61 17.94
CA LEU A 690 9.48 -7.01 17.69
C LEU A 690 9.94 -6.06 18.81
N ILE A 691 9.02 -5.29 19.42
CA ILE A 691 9.36 -4.39 20.54
C ILE A 691 9.94 -5.19 21.70
N ASN A 692 9.28 -6.27 22.09
CA ASN A 692 9.74 -7.12 23.18
C ASN A 692 11.04 -7.87 22.85
N TYR A 693 11.18 -8.29 21.60
CA TYR A 693 12.41 -8.92 21.12
C TYR A 693 13.62 -8.01 21.32
N ASN A 694 13.50 -6.72 21.02
CA ASN A 694 14.57 -5.74 21.14
C ASN A 694 14.81 -5.24 22.57
N ARG A 695 13.79 -5.22 23.44
CA ARG A 695 13.94 -4.76 24.84
C ARG A 695 14.76 -5.69 25.74
N VAL A 696 14.99 -6.91 25.36
CA VAL A 696 15.63 -7.95 26.18
C VAL A 696 17.13 -8.07 25.90
N SER A 697 17.69 -7.24 25.04
CA SER A 697 19.13 -7.21 24.74
C SER A 697 19.89 -6.23 25.63
#